data_4eb68e5dc17bc87a4b55eeead9a9bff4
#
_entry.id   4eb68e5dc17bc87a4b55eeead9a9bff4
#
_cell.length_a   1.000
_cell.length_b   1.000
_cell.length_c   1.000
_cell.angle_alpha   90.00
_cell.angle_beta   90.00
_cell.angle_gamma   90.00
#
_symmetry.space_group_name_H-M   'P 1'
#
loop_
_entity.id
_entity.type
_entity.pdbx_description
1 polymer ?
#
loop_
_entity_poly.entity_id
_entity_poly.type
_entity_poly.pdbx_seq_one_letter_code
_entity_poly.pdbx_strand_id
1 'polypeptide(L)'
;MEENEKMREAEEQYSAGSIQVLEGLEAVRKRPSMYIGDVGVRGLHHLVYEVVDNSIDEAMAGFCDHIEVSILEDNSIRVQDNGRGIPTGMHPKEHRSALEVVLTVLHAGGKFNKDSYKVSGGLHGVGVSCVNALSDSLVAEIHREGKIYQQKYSKGKPLTQVEVIGECDDTGTTITFHPDPEIFNVTTIYNYETLANRMRELSFLNRGIKITLTDKRTLVDEYVVDANGNSSPTGKQIYKNDVFYSQEGLKEFIKYLDASQEEIIPEPVCVTSDKIIPIDIALQYNNGYKETILSYVNNIHTIEGGTHLQGFRMGLSRSLRNYADKNKLLEKVKVELTQEDFREGLTAVVSVKVAEPQFEGQTKTKLGNSEVTSIVSQATSAAMDQYLEENPKYAKLIIDKVVLAATARTAARKAREMVQRKTVMSGAGMPGKLADCSERNPELCELFLVEGDSAGGTAKQGRDRRIQAILPLKGKILNVEKAAEDRAFDSEEIRNIYTALGVTVAQADENGEKRMDLSKLRYHKVIIMTDADVDGSHIATLILTFFFRYMLDLIRNGYVYLATPPLYLVKKGKEEIYCWTDAQRAEATQKLGKGSDKGVTVQRYKGLGEMSDHQLWDTTMDPSKRRLRKITIDNAAEAERTFSMLMGDDVPPRRQFIEENAHYANIDA
;
A
#
# COMPACT_ATOMS: atom_id res chain seq x y z
N MET A 1 9.26 -36.31 35.96
CA MET A 1 10.35 -35.62 36.67
C MET A 1 11.05 -34.60 35.80
N GLU A 2 11.40 -34.91 34.54
CA GLU A 2 12.03 -33.97 33.61
C GLU A 2 11.13 -32.76 33.23
N GLU A 3 9.82 -32.94 33.14
CA GLU A 3 8.87 -31.82 32.81
C GLU A 3 8.77 -30.83 33.99
N ASN A 4 8.79 -31.31 35.22
CA ASN A 4 8.79 -30.47 36.41
C ASN A 4 10.11 -29.74 36.66
N GLU A 5 11.25 -30.32 36.23
CA GLU A 5 12.55 -29.65 36.27
C GLU A 5 12.61 -28.51 35.21
N LYS A 6 12.16 -28.75 33.99
CA LYS A 6 12.08 -27.72 32.96
C LYS A 6 11.12 -26.57 33.30
N MET A 7 10.00 -26.87 33.99
CA MET A 7 9.11 -25.83 34.51
C MET A 7 9.75 -24.98 35.59
N ARG A 8 10.50 -25.61 36.53
CA ARG A 8 11.23 -24.88 37.55
C ARG A 8 12.38 -24.04 37.00
N GLU A 9 13.15 -24.57 36.06
CA GLU A 9 14.18 -23.80 35.34
C GLU A 9 13.60 -22.62 34.59
N ALA A 10 12.40 -22.76 33.93
CA ALA A 10 11.71 -21.67 33.29
C ALA A 10 11.15 -20.64 34.30
N GLU A 11 10.68 -21.07 35.48
CA GLU A 11 10.24 -20.16 36.53
C GLU A 11 11.43 -19.42 37.18
N GLU A 12 12.58 -20.07 37.39
CA GLU A 12 13.79 -19.40 37.87
C GLU A 12 14.37 -18.41 36.84
N GLN A 13 14.26 -18.69 35.55
CA GLN A 13 14.64 -17.76 34.49
C GLN A 13 13.68 -16.53 34.37
N TYR A 14 12.42 -16.65 34.80
CA TYR A 14 11.46 -15.55 34.85
C TYR A 14 11.44 -14.93 36.26
N SER A 15 12.48 -14.19 36.58
CA SER A 15 12.65 -13.50 37.86
C SER A 15 12.62 -11.96 37.65
N ALA A 16 12.46 -11.19 38.69
CA ALA A 16 12.53 -9.73 38.63
C ALA A 16 13.80 -9.20 37.93
N GLY A 17 14.91 -9.95 38.02
CA GLY A 17 16.16 -9.63 37.34
C GLY A 17 16.15 -9.91 35.82
N SER A 18 15.20 -10.70 35.32
CA SER A 18 15.06 -10.97 33.89
C SER A 18 14.26 -9.89 33.17
N ILE A 19 13.58 -8.98 33.89
CA ILE A 19 12.86 -7.84 33.34
C ILE A 19 13.88 -6.79 32.91
N GLN A 20 14.05 -6.65 31.57
CA GLN A 20 14.91 -5.63 31.00
C GLN A 20 14.11 -4.35 30.78
N VAL A 21 14.54 -3.26 31.36
CA VAL A 21 14.04 -1.91 31.06
C VAL A 21 14.91 -1.36 29.92
N LEU A 22 14.28 -1.09 28.79
CA LEU A 22 14.93 -0.46 27.64
C LEU A 22 14.63 1.04 27.68
N GLU A 23 15.68 1.84 27.73
CA GLU A 23 15.55 3.29 27.78
C GLU A 23 15.84 3.94 26.40
N GLY A 24 15.07 4.98 26.07
CA GLY A 24 15.32 5.84 24.93
C GLY A 24 15.39 5.09 23.58
N LEU A 25 16.37 5.45 22.76
CA LEU A 25 16.53 4.93 21.39
C LEU A 25 17.01 3.48 21.31
N GLU A 26 17.49 2.90 22.38
CA GLU A 26 17.83 1.45 22.43
C GLU A 26 16.58 0.58 22.29
N ALA A 27 15.43 1.04 22.81
CA ALA A 27 14.14 0.37 22.63
C ALA A 27 13.75 0.32 21.15
N VAL A 28 13.97 1.40 20.39
CA VAL A 28 13.71 1.48 18.97
C VAL A 28 14.57 0.48 18.19
N ARG A 29 15.87 0.43 18.46
CA ARG A 29 16.80 -0.51 17.81
C ARG A 29 16.49 -1.96 18.10
N LYS A 30 16.05 -2.27 19.32
CA LYS A 30 15.71 -3.65 19.74
C LYS A 30 14.36 -4.13 19.20
N ARG A 31 13.42 -3.22 18.97
CA ARG A 31 12.07 -3.51 18.49
C ARG A 31 11.64 -2.53 17.40
N PRO A 32 12.38 -2.43 16.27
CA PRO A 32 12.12 -1.43 15.24
C PRO A 32 10.71 -1.53 14.64
N SER A 33 10.19 -2.75 14.48
CA SER A 33 8.85 -2.98 13.91
C SER A 33 7.71 -2.34 14.71
N MET A 34 7.90 -2.05 16.01
CA MET A 34 6.91 -1.33 16.81
C MET A 34 6.76 0.14 16.38
N TYR A 35 7.81 0.72 15.78
CA TYR A 35 7.88 2.14 15.42
C TYR A 35 7.70 2.39 13.91
N ILE A 36 8.24 1.50 13.07
CA ILE A 36 8.23 1.64 11.60
C ILE A 36 7.46 0.54 10.87
N GLY A 37 6.77 -0.34 11.61
CA GLY A 37 5.91 -1.41 11.08
C GLY A 37 6.66 -2.68 10.70
N ASP A 38 7.72 -2.63 9.92
CA ASP A 38 8.59 -3.76 9.60
C ASP A 38 10.05 -3.31 9.38
N VAL A 39 10.96 -4.26 9.14
CA VAL A 39 12.38 -4.01 8.85
C VAL A 39 12.76 -4.39 7.42
N GLY A 40 11.78 -4.66 6.57
CA GLY A 40 11.95 -4.92 5.13
C GLY A 40 11.88 -3.66 4.30
N VAL A 41 11.53 -3.82 3.02
CA VAL A 41 11.44 -2.72 2.04
C VAL A 41 10.51 -1.61 2.52
N ARG A 42 9.35 -1.95 3.10
CA ARG A 42 8.37 -0.98 3.57
C ARG A 42 8.90 -0.13 4.72
N GLY A 43 9.47 -0.76 5.75
CA GLY A 43 10.05 -0.05 6.88
C GLY A 43 11.25 0.83 6.48
N LEU A 44 12.04 0.37 5.49
CA LEU A 44 13.12 1.17 4.92
C LEU A 44 12.61 2.49 4.33
N HIS A 45 11.57 2.44 3.47
CA HIS A 45 10.98 3.64 2.86
C HIS A 45 10.28 4.52 3.89
N HIS A 46 9.74 3.92 4.97
CA HIS A 46 9.09 4.67 6.04
C HIS A 46 10.05 5.67 6.73
N LEU A 47 11.35 5.37 6.81
CA LEU A 47 12.34 6.34 7.32
C LEU A 47 12.33 7.64 6.52
N VAL A 48 12.22 7.55 5.19
CA VAL A 48 12.13 8.73 4.31
C VAL A 48 10.85 9.50 4.57
N TYR A 49 9.72 8.78 4.71
CA TYR A 49 8.42 9.40 4.96
C TYR A 49 8.41 10.18 6.27
N GLU A 50 9.02 9.66 7.34
CA GLU A 50 9.09 10.37 8.63
C GLU A 50 9.86 11.69 8.54
N VAL A 51 10.90 11.78 7.71
CA VAL A 51 11.65 13.03 7.51
C VAL A 51 10.88 13.99 6.61
N VAL A 52 10.32 13.51 5.50
CA VAL A 52 9.53 14.33 4.56
C VAL A 52 8.26 14.86 5.24
N ASP A 53 7.57 14.05 6.04
CA ASP A 53 6.37 14.47 6.78
C ASP A 53 6.67 15.61 7.76
N ASN A 54 7.91 15.73 8.28
CA ASN A 54 8.31 16.89 9.09
C ASN A 54 8.40 18.17 8.24
N SER A 55 8.92 18.09 7.03
CA SER A 55 8.97 19.21 6.08
C SER A 55 7.55 19.60 5.62
N ILE A 56 6.68 18.62 5.42
CA ILE A 56 5.25 18.84 5.12
C ILE A 56 4.53 19.52 6.32
N ASP A 57 4.87 19.19 7.57
CA ASP A 57 4.32 19.87 8.74
C ASP A 57 4.74 21.35 8.79
N GLU A 58 5.99 21.68 8.38
CA GLU A 58 6.41 23.08 8.19
C GLU A 58 5.61 23.79 7.10
N ALA A 59 5.32 23.08 6.02
CA ALA A 59 4.50 23.61 4.92
C ALA A 59 3.04 23.82 5.35
N MET A 60 2.44 22.89 6.10
CA MET A 60 1.10 23.07 6.68
C MET A 60 1.05 24.23 7.68
N ALA A 61 2.16 24.54 8.34
CA ALA A 61 2.28 25.70 9.20
C ALA A 61 2.53 27.01 8.41
N GLY A 62 2.70 26.94 7.08
CA GLY A 62 2.87 28.10 6.19
C GLY A 62 4.31 28.60 6.07
N PHE A 63 5.31 27.81 6.46
CA PHE A 63 6.72 28.23 6.49
C PHE A 63 7.61 27.51 5.47
N CYS A 64 7.08 26.54 4.72
CA CYS A 64 7.81 25.79 3.70
C CYS A 64 6.98 25.69 2.43
N ASP A 65 7.60 25.89 1.27
CA ASP A 65 6.99 25.73 -0.06
C ASP A 65 7.83 24.88 -1.02
N HIS A 66 9.06 24.52 -0.60
CA HIS A 66 9.97 23.69 -1.40
C HIS A 66 10.65 22.62 -0.57
N ILE A 67 10.56 21.37 -1.02
CA ILE A 67 11.18 20.20 -0.41
C ILE A 67 12.01 19.48 -1.48
N GLU A 68 13.26 19.19 -1.18
CA GLU A 68 14.14 18.40 -2.04
C GLU A 68 14.50 17.08 -1.39
N VAL A 69 14.24 15.98 -2.10
CA VAL A 69 14.59 14.62 -1.68
C VAL A 69 15.60 14.06 -2.65
N SER A 70 16.74 13.58 -2.17
CA SER A 70 17.78 12.99 -3.01
C SER A 70 18.18 11.62 -2.49
N ILE A 71 18.24 10.64 -3.39
CA ILE A 71 18.92 9.37 -3.15
C ILE A 71 20.37 9.57 -3.61
N LEU A 72 21.33 9.51 -2.69
CA LEU A 72 22.73 9.75 -2.98
C LEU A 72 23.41 8.50 -3.58
N GLU A 73 24.65 8.66 -4.09
CA GLU A 73 25.40 7.58 -4.74
C GLU A 73 25.66 6.38 -3.81
N ASP A 74 25.87 6.63 -2.52
CA ASP A 74 26.05 5.63 -1.46
C ASP A 74 24.72 5.06 -0.94
N ASN A 75 23.60 5.42 -1.59
CA ASN A 75 22.24 5.07 -1.19
C ASN A 75 21.78 5.72 0.14
N SER A 76 22.45 6.76 0.63
CA SER A 76 21.93 7.65 1.66
C SER A 76 20.76 8.48 1.11
N ILE A 77 19.88 8.91 2.00
CA ILE A 77 18.80 9.85 1.69
C ILE A 77 19.16 11.23 2.24
N ARG A 78 18.97 12.26 1.43
CA ARG A 78 19.01 13.65 1.83
C ARG A 78 17.64 14.28 1.60
N VAL A 79 17.06 14.84 2.66
CA VAL A 79 15.84 15.64 2.62
C VAL A 79 16.17 17.04 3.06
N GLN A 80 15.84 18.01 2.25
CA GLN A 80 16.05 19.43 2.50
C GLN A 80 14.75 20.19 2.34
N ASP A 81 14.43 21.06 3.27
CA ASP A 81 13.30 22.00 3.19
C ASP A 81 13.76 23.44 3.42
N ASN A 82 12.92 24.38 3.00
CA ASN A 82 13.11 25.81 3.23
C ASN A 82 12.22 26.34 4.37
N GLY A 83 11.92 25.50 5.37
CA GLY A 83 11.15 25.86 6.57
C GLY A 83 11.91 26.74 7.53
N ARG A 84 11.42 26.86 8.78
CA ARG A 84 12.02 27.72 9.83
C ARG A 84 13.36 27.21 10.37
N GLY A 85 13.71 25.94 10.08
CA GLY A 85 14.84 25.25 10.71
C GLY A 85 14.56 24.84 12.17
N ILE A 86 15.02 23.65 12.55
CA ILE A 86 14.89 23.13 13.92
C ILE A 86 15.63 24.08 14.89
N PRO A 87 15.06 24.45 16.06
CA PRO A 87 15.76 25.27 17.05
C PRO A 87 17.07 24.60 17.51
N THR A 88 18.15 25.38 17.58
CA THR A 88 19.49 24.91 17.98
C THR A 88 19.93 25.37 19.35
N GLY A 89 19.17 26.28 19.98
CA GLY A 89 19.43 26.79 21.31
C GLY A 89 19.34 25.72 22.40
N MET A 90 19.87 26.05 23.59
CA MET A 90 19.89 25.16 24.75
C MET A 90 18.48 24.90 25.30
N HIS A 91 18.08 23.63 25.39
CA HIS A 91 16.79 23.26 25.99
C HIS A 91 16.83 23.42 27.50
N PRO A 92 15.86 24.16 28.11
CA PRO A 92 15.96 24.59 29.50
C PRO A 92 15.93 23.44 30.52
N LYS A 93 15.29 22.33 30.22
CA LYS A 93 15.19 21.16 31.11
C LYS A 93 16.25 20.08 30.83
N GLU A 94 16.58 19.87 29.55
CA GLU A 94 17.48 18.79 29.14
C GLU A 94 18.96 19.19 29.19
N HIS A 95 19.26 20.50 29.27
CA HIS A 95 20.63 21.04 29.27
C HIS A 95 21.46 20.58 28.06
N ARG A 96 20.80 20.32 26.93
CA ARG A 96 21.35 19.97 25.61
C ARG A 96 20.71 20.84 24.56
N SER A 97 21.27 20.89 23.35
CA SER A 97 20.64 21.66 22.27
C SER A 97 19.25 21.10 21.95
N ALA A 98 18.31 21.96 21.57
CA ALA A 98 16.97 21.51 21.17
C ALA A 98 17.03 20.57 19.96
N LEU A 99 17.97 20.76 19.02
CA LEU A 99 18.23 19.85 17.91
C LEU A 99 18.59 18.45 18.42
N GLU A 100 19.53 18.35 19.37
CA GLU A 100 19.92 17.07 19.95
C GLU A 100 18.73 16.40 20.68
N VAL A 101 17.95 17.17 21.43
CA VAL A 101 16.77 16.63 22.12
C VAL A 101 15.77 16.04 21.13
N VAL A 102 15.43 16.74 20.04
CA VAL A 102 14.50 16.25 19.00
C VAL A 102 14.99 14.99 18.33
N LEU A 103 16.30 14.85 18.14
CA LEU A 103 16.90 13.70 17.43
C LEU A 103 17.24 12.50 18.34
N THR A 104 17.30 12.70 19.68
CA THR A 104 17.76 11.65 20.60
C THR A 104 16.78 11.27 21.70
N VAL A 105 15.73 12.06 21.91
CA VAL A 105 14.74 11.80 22.95
C VAL A 105 13.40 11.44 22.32
N LEU A 106 12.84 10.30 22.74
CA LEU A 106 11.48 9.91 22.35
C LEU A 106 10.45 10.83 22.99
N HIS A 107 9.37 11.10 22.30
CA HIS A 107 8.30 11.98 22.76
C HIS A 107 8.77 13.43 23.05
N ALA A 108 9.75 13.90 22.30
CA ALA A 108 10.22 15.28 22.30
C ALA A 108 9.94 15.94 20.95
N GLY A 109 9.51 17.22 20.98
CA GLY A 109 9.29 17.98 19.74
C GLY A 109 8.40 19.20 19.93
N GLY A 110 8.54 20.19 19.05
CA GLY A 110 7.76 21.44 19.06
C GLY A 110 6.28 21.26 18.71
N LYS A 111 5.89 20.10 18.17
CA LYS A 111 4.51 19.79 17.72
C LYS A 111 3.53 19.55 18.87
N PHE A 112 4.02 19.38 20.10
CA PHE A 112 3.19 19.35 21.31
C PHE A 112 2.69 20.74 21.73
N ASN A 113 3.29 21.80 21.17
CA ASN A 113 2.84 23.19 21.42
C ASN A 113 1.94 23.66 20.28
N LYS A 114 0.64 23.86 20.58
CA LYS A 114 -0.38 24.32 19.62
C LYS A 114 -0.14 25.72 19.06
N ASP A 115 0.62 26.56 19.75
CA ASP A 115 0.99 27.88 19.25
C ASP A 115 1.99 27.79 18.11
N SER A 116 2.81 26.73 18.07
CA SER A 116 3.81 26.49 17.04
C SER A 116 3.26 25.72 15.83
N TYR A 117 2.34 24.75 16.07
CA TYR A 117 1.71 23.94 15.05
C TYR A 117 0.24 23.71 15.39
N LYS A 118 -0.66 24.38 14.67
CA LYS A 118 -2.12 24.18 14.84
C LYS A 118 -2.57 22.79 14.39
N VAL A 119 -1.93 22.27 13.38
CA VAL A 119 -2.17 20.94 12.80
C VAL A 119 -0.83 20.34 12.42
N SER A 120 -0.62 19.06 12.68
CA SER A 120 0.55 18.31 12.25
C SER A 120 0.21 16.84 12.02
N GLY A 121 0.95 16.17 11.12
CA GLY A 121 0.91 14.72 10.95
C GLY A 121 1.71 13.99 12.03
N GLY A 122 2.80 14.61 12.49
CA GLY A 122 3.66 14.09 13.56
C GLY A 122 3.06 14.32 14.94
N LEU A 123 2.41 13.30 15.52
CA LEU A 123 1.68 13.42 16.80
C LEU A 123 2.49 12.95 18.01
N HIS A 124 3.41 12.02 17.83
CA HIS A 124 4.03 11.30 18.93
C HIS A 124 5.44 11.79 19.28
N GLY A 125 6.05 12.66 18.45
CA GLY A 125 7.40 13.17 18.66
C GLY A 125 8.47 12.07 18.65
N VAL A 126 8.29 11.04 17.78
CA VAL A 126 9.20 9.90 17.69
C VAL A 126 9.80 9.69 16.29
N GLY A 127 9.25 10.28 15.24
CA GLY A 127 9.59 9.97 13.84
C GLY A 127 11.09 10.16 13.55
N VAL A 128 11.60 11.38 13.63
CA VAL A 128 13.01 11.66 13.29
C VAL A 128 14.00 11.03 14.27
N SER A 129 13.62 10.84 15.54
CA SER A 129 14.46 10.13 16.51
C SER A 129 14.53 8.63 16.20
N CYS A 130 13.45 8.03 15.67
CA CYS A 130 13.48 6.66 15.12
C CYS A 130 14.38 6.56 13.89
N VAL A 131 14.32 7.53 12.95
CA VAL A 131 15.24 7.56 11.80
C VAL A 131 16.69 7.58 12.27
N ASN A 132 17.02 8.45 13.25
CA ASN A 132 18.36 8.50 13.84
C ASN A 132 18.77 7.19 14.50
N ALA A 133 17.90 6.57 15.28
CA ALA A 133 18.17 5.30 15.94
C ALA A 133 18.43 4.15 14.96
N LEU A 134 17.77 4.15 13.79
CA LEU A 134 17.81 3.10 12.79
C LEU A 134 18.78 3.40 11.62
N SER A 135 19.58 4.45 11.75
CA SER A 135 20.62 4.84 10.80
C SER A 135 22.02 4.61 11.40
N ASP A 136 22.93 4.09 10.60
CA ASP A 136 24.35 3.99 10.99
C ASP A 136 25.07 5.34 10.92
N SER A 137 24.59 6.25 10.08
CA SER A 137 25.01 7.64 10.03
C SER A 137 23.82 8.58 9.81
N LEU A 138 23.82 9.72 10.51
CA LEU A 138 22.86 10.80 10.27
C LEU A 138 23.58 12.14 10.49
N VAL A 139 23.34 13.07 9.55
CA VAL A 139 23.83 14.46 9.63
C VAL A 139 22.63 15.39 9.56
N ALA A 140 22.48 16.25 10.55
CA ALA A 140 21.48 17.33 10.56
C ALA A 140 22.20 18.67 10.32
N GLU A 141 21.78 19.40 9.29
CA GLU A 141 22.20 20.76 8.98
C GLU A 141 21.00 21.69 9.08
N ILE A 142 21.16 22.76 9.84
CA ILE A 142 20.08 23.68 10.16
C ILE A 142 20.49 25.09 9.75
N HIS A 143 19.75 25.69 8.83
CA HIS A 143 19.88 27.09 8.45
C HIS A 143 18.92 27.92 9.31
N ARG A 144 19.47 28.69 10.23
CA ARG A 144 18.66 29.48 11.17
C ARG A 144 19.44 30.66 11.75
N GLU A 145 18.78 31.80 11.91
CA GLU A 145 19.35 32.98 12.54
C GLU A 145 20.67 33.46 11.91
N GLY A 146 20.77 33.33 10.55
CA GLY A 146 21.93 33.72 9.78
C GLY A 146 23.12 32.78 9.86
N LYS A 147 22.95 31.58 10.43
CA LYS A 147 24.01 30.59 10.62
C LYS A 147 23.61 29.22 10.15
N ILE A 148 24.60 28.46 9.72
CA ILE A 148 24.48 27.03 9.41
C ILE A 148 25.02 26.24 10.59
N TYR A 149 24.12 25.47 11.24
CA TYR A 149 24.46 24.57 12.33
C TYR A 149 24.51 23.15 11.81
N GLN A 150 25.44 22.35 12.31
CA GLN A 150 25.55 20.94 11.99
C GLN A 150 25.74 20.10 13.25
N GLN A 151 25.14 18.92 13.26
CA GLN A 151 25.39 17.86 14.26
C GLN A 151 25.34 16.51 13.58
N LYS A 152 26.27 15.61 13.97
CA LYS A 152 26.41 14.25 13.43
C LYS A 152 26.04 13.21 14.44
N TYR A 153 25.44 12.11 13.97
CA TYR A 153 24.96 11.03 14.79
C TYR A 153 25.30 9.67 14.16
N SER A 154 25.35 8.63 15.00
CA SER A 154 25.41 7.25 14.56
C SER A 154 24.59 6.39 15.51
N LYS A 155 23.70 5.57 14.96
CA LYS A 155 22.86 4.63 15.70
C LYS A 155 22.12 5.30 16.89
N GLY A 156 21.63 6.52 16.66
CA GLY A 156 20.93 7.33 17.66
C GLY A 156 21.79 8.10 18.65
N LYS A 157 23.12 8.00 18.57
CA LYS A 157 24.05 8.67 19.49
C LYS A 157 24.73 9.85 18.82
N PRO A 158 24.81 11.03 19.48
CA PRO A 158 25.53 12.16 18.93
C PRO A 158 27.03 11.85 18.88
N LEU A 159 27.67 12.15 17.74
CA LEU A 159 29.11 12.05 17.55
C LEU A 159 29.82 13.39 17.78
N THR A 160 29.12 14.49 17.53
CA THR A 160 29.61 15.86 17.75
C THR A 160 28.63 16.62 18.59
N GLN A 161 29.03 17.76 19.09
CA GLN A 161 28.10 18.78 19.56
C GLN A 161 27.55 19.56 18.38
N VAL A 162 26.54 20.41 18.62
CA VAL A 162 26.06 21.34 17.59
C VAL A 162 27.14 22.38 17.32
N GLU A 163 27.60 22.43 16.09
CA GLU A 163 28.68 23.33 15.64
C GLU A 163 28.13 24.29 14.58
N VAL A 164 28.63 25.53 14.58
CA VAL A 164 28.40 26.47 13.50
C VAL A 164 29.44 26.22 12.42
N ILE A 165 28.99 25.83 11.22
CA ILE A 165 29.87 25.49 10.09
C ILE A 165 29.89 26.58 9.02
N GLY A 166 28.99 27.57 9.08
CA GLY A 166 28.91 28.64 8.10
C GLY A 166 27.88 29.70 8.45
N GLU A 167 27.75 30.67 7.55
CA GLU A 167 26.69 31.68 7.56
C GLU A 167 25.74 31.44 6.38
N CYS A 168 24.48 31.84 6.51
CA CYS A 168 23.45 31.71 5.49
C CYS A 168 22.47 32.88 5.52
N ASP A 169 21.83 33.15 4.39
CA ASP A 169 20.78 34.17 4.26
C ASP A 169 19.38 33.56 4.22
N ASP A 170 19.29 32.23 4.23
CA ASP A 170 18.07 31.43 4.17
C ASP A 170 17.76 30.73 5.50
N THR A 171 16.60 30.04 5.54
CA THR A 171 16.23 29.15 6.64
C THR A 171 15.87 27.78 6.08
N GLY A 172 16.04 26.73 6.89
CA GLY A 172 15.66 25.39 6.49
C GLY A 172 16.26 24.29 7.33
N THR A 173 15.85 23.06 7.03
CA THR A 173 16.39 21.86 7.65
C THR A 173 16.86 20.91 6.55
N THR A 174 18.07 20.39 6.71
CA THR A 174 18.60 19.29 5.86
C THR A 174 18.96 18.11 6.74
N ILE A 175 18.31 16.97 6.50
CA ILE A 175 18.63 15.70 7.15
C ILE A 175 19.19 14.75 6.10
N THR A 176 20.43 14.30 6.30
CA THR A 176 21.04 13.25 5.49
C THR A 176 21.27 12.04 6.35
N PHE A 177 20.79 10.86 5.94
CA PHE A 177 20.92 9.63 6.73
C PHE A 177 21.15 8.40 5.85
N HIS A 178 21.88 7.43 6.39
CA HIS A 178 22.08 6.12 5.79
C HIS A 178 21.46 5.04 6.69
N PRO A 179 20.62 4.13 6.14
CA PRO A 179 19.96 3.10 6.94
C PRO A 179 20.97 2.07 7.46
N ASP A 180 20.83 1.66 8.73
CA ASP A 180 21.73 0.69 9.35
C ASP A 180 21.49 -0.73 8.78
N PRO A 181 22.48 -1.34 8.07
CA PRO A 181 22.34 -2.69 7.50
C PRO A 181 22.22 -3.79 8.56
N GLU A 182 22.57 -3.53 9.82
CA GLU A 182 22.32 -4.47 10.93
C GLU A 182 20.82 -4.61 11.23
N ILE A 183 20.04 -3.56 10.97
CA ILE A 183 18.58 -3.55 11.15
C ILE A 183 17.87 -3.95 9.83
N PHE A 184 18.25 -3.32 8.71
CA PHE A 184 17.67 -3.57 7.39
C PHE A 184 18.44 -4.64 6.63
N ASN A 185 18.41 -5.87 7.15
CA ASN A 185 19.18 -7.01 6.62
C ASN A 185 18.60 -7.60 5.32
N VAL A 186 17.37 -7.25 4.94
CA VAL A 186 16.74 -7.68 3.68
C VAL A 186 17.25 -6.83 2.51
N THR A 187 17.26 -5.51 2.67
CA THR A 187 17.78 -4.54 1.71
C THR A 187 17.94 -3.18 2.36
N THR A 188 18.95 -2.44 1.94
CA THR A 188 19.15 -1.01 2.24
C THR A 188 18.92 -0.14 1.01
N ILE A 189 18.52 -0.74 -0.13
CA ILE A 189 18.40 -0.04 -1.42
C ILE A 189 16.99 0.56 -1.55
N TYR A 190 16.92 1.88 -1.69
CA TYR A 190 15.67 2.59 -1.91
C TYR A 190 15.15 2.40 -3.33
N ASN A 191 13.83 2.23 -3.44
CA ASN A 191 13.13 2.19 -4.71
C ASN A 191 12.65 3.61 -5.06
N TYR A 192 13.11 4.12 -6.20
CA TYR A 192 12.76 5.47 -6.66
C TYR A 192 11.25 5.65 -6.87
N GLU A 193 10.59 4.70 -7.55
CA GLU A 193 9.16 4.80 -7.87
C GLU A 193 8.29 4.80 -6.60
N THR A 194 8.67 4.03 -5.59
CA THR A 194 7.98 4.04 -4.29
C THR A 194 8.02 5.42 -3.64
N LEU A 195 9.18 6.08 -3.68
CA LEU A 195 9.32 7.45 -3.16
C LEU A 195 8.58 8.46 -4.05
N ALA A 196 8.71 8.35 -5.38
CA ALA A 196 8.04 9.22 -6.35
C ALA A 196 6.51 9.23 -6.17
N ASN A 197 5.91 8.06 -5.98
CA ASN A 197 4.47 7.92 -5.75
C ASN A 197 4.03 8.62 -4.46
N ARG A 198 4.81 8.51 -3.38
CA ARG A 198 4.50 9.24 -2.13
C ARG A 198 4.67 10.74 -2.27
N MET A 199 5.71 11.22 -2.97
CA MET A 199 5.93 12.66 -3.21
C MET A 199 4.80 13.25 -4.06
N ARG A 200 4.35 12.53 -5.08
CA ARG A 200 3.20 12.90 -5.92
C ARG A 200 1.92 13.03 -5.09
N GLU A 201 1.61 12.04 -4.27
CA GLU A 201 0.46 12.06 -3.37
C GLU A 201 0.50 13.26 -2.43
N LEU A 202 1.65 13.53 -1.79
CA LEU A 202 1.84 14.68 -0.90
C LEU A 202 1.68 16.02 -1.63
N SER A 203 2.09 16.13 -2.90
CA SER A 203 1.90 17.36 -3.69
C SER A 203 0.42 17.64 -3.97
N PHE A 204 -0.39 16.61 -4.19
CA PHE A 204 -1.83 16.77 -4.36
C PHE A 204 -2.55 17.14 -3.05
N LEU A 205 -2.13 16.57 -1.94
CA LEU A 205 -2.71 16.85 -0.61
C LEU A 205 -2.34 18.25 -0.07
N ASN A 206 -1.25 18.82 -0.59
CA ASN A 206 -0.71 20.11 -0.15
C ASN A 206 -0.45 21.02 -1.36
N ARG A 207 -1.53 21.55 -1.94
CA ARG A 207 -1.43 22.41 -3.13
C ARG A 207 -0.45 23.56 -2.93
N GLY A 208 0.33 23.85 -3.97
CA GLY A 208 1.32 24.94 -3.98
C GLY A 208 2.69 24.54 -3.42
N ILE A 209 2.85 23.35 -2.85
CA ILE A 209 4.17 22.85 -2.45
C ILE A 209 4.86 22.21 -3.64
N LYS A 210 6.12 22.56 -3.83
CA LYS A 210 7.02 21.93 -4.81
C LYS A 210 7.87 20.88 -4.13
N ILE A 211 7.77 19.62 -4.56
CA ILE A 211 8.61 18.53 -4.08
C ILE A 211 9.47 18.01 -5.23
N THR A 212 10.77 18.02 -5.06
CA THR A 212 11.72 17.51 -6.07
C THR A 212 12.34 16.22 -5.58
N LEU A 213 12.31 15.15 -6.39
CA LEU A 213 12.97 13.87 -6.10
C LEU A 213 14.07 13.63 -7.12
N THR A 214 15.30 13.41 -6.67
CA THR A 214 16.48 13.17 -7.52
C THR A 214 17.15 11.85 -7.14
N ASP A 215 17.44 10.99 -8.12
CA ASP A 215 18.25 9.79 -7.95
C ASP A 215 19.67 10.04 -8.47
N LYS A 216 20.64 10.15 -7.56
CA LYS A 216 22.07 10.40 -7.90
C LYS A 216 22.89 9.13 -8.05
N ARG A 217 22.28 7.95 -7.99
CA ARG A 217 23.01 6.67 -8.08
C ARG A 217 23.44 6.34 -9.51
N THR A 218 22.61 6.71 -10.49
CA THR A 218 22.88 6.43 -11.90
C THR A 218 22.48 7.62 -12.77
N LEU A 219 23.27 7.85 -13.81
CA LEU A 219 22.93 8.82 -14.85
C LEU A 219 22.03 8.15 -15.89
N VAL A 220 21.06 8.91 -16.38
CA VAL A 220 20.14 8.53 -17.46
C VAL A 220 20.28 9.50 -18.61
N ASP A 221 19.98 9.07 -19.84
CA ASP A 221 19.98 9.96 -20.98
C ASP A 221 18.87 11.01 -20.84
N GLU A 222 19.20 12.26 -21.11
CA GLU A 222 18.22 13.35 -21.13
C GLU A 222 17.42 13.30 -22.43
N TYR A 223 16.09 13.36 -22.31
CA TYR A 223 15.17 13.43 -23.43
C TYR A 223 14.42 14.76 -23.42
N VAL A 224 14.24 15.34 -24.61
CA VAL A 224 13.37 16.51 -24.81
C VAL A 224 12.15 16.08 -25.62
N VAL A 225 10.98 16.45 -25.13
CA VAL A 225 9.70 16.23 -25.82
C VAL A 225 9.40 17.45 -26.68
N ASP A 226 9.22 17.27 -27.98
CA ASP A 226 8.83 18.34 -28.91
C ASP A 226 7.35 18.73 -28.76
N ALA A 227 6.92 19.79 -29.45
CA ALA A 227 5.54 20.27 -29.43
C ALA A 227 4.52 19.23 -29.99
N ASN A 228 4.99 18.18 -30.66
CA ASN A 228 4.18 17.11 -31.22
C ASN A 228 4.15 15.86 -30.33
N GLY A 229 4.81 15.91 -29.16
CA GLY A 229 4.88 14.78 -28.21
C GLY A 229 5.97 13.75 -28.55
N ASN A 230 6.86 14.00 -29.51
CA ASN A 230 7.96 13.09 -29.82
C ASN A 230 9.14 13.30 -28.88
N SER A 231 9.62 12.23 -28.28
CA SER A 231 10.77 12.24 -27.38
C SER A 231 12.06 12.00 -28.18
N SER A 232 13.05 12.87 -28.01
CA SER A 232 14.36 12.73 -28.64
C SER A 232 15.51 12.93 -27.62
N PRO A 233 16.57 12.10 -27.67
CA PRO A 233 17.69 12.23 -26.74
C PRO A 233 18.50 13.50 -27.03
N THR A 234 18.85 14.23 -25.99
CA THR A 234 19.71 15.44 -26.11
C THR A 234 21.18 15.11 -26.26
N GLY A 235 21.57 13.86 -25.99
CA GLY A 235 22.98 13.43 -25.93
C GLY A 235 23.68 13.81 -24.61
N LYS A 236 22.94 14.35 -23.62
CA LYS A 236 23.45 14.62 -22.28
C LYS A 236 22.97 13.55 -21.32
N GLN A 237 23.76 13.25 -20.31
CA GLN A 237 23.39 12.42 -19.20
C GLN A 237 23.07 13.30 -17.98
N ILE A 238 21.94 13.03 -17.36
CA ILE A 238 21.46 13.73 -16.15
C ILE A 238 21.07 12.71 -15.08
N TYR A 239 20.99 13.15 -13.85
CA TYR A 239 20.34 12.34 -12.81
C TYR A 239 18.83 12.27 -13.05
N LYS A 240 18.22 11.09 -12.80
CA LYS A 240 16.77 10.95 -12.82
C LYS A 240 16.17 11.93 -11.82
N ASN A 241 15.28 12.80 -12.27
CA ASN A 241 14.70 13.88 -11.49
C ASN A 241 13.23 14.06 -11.87
N ASP A 242 12.36 14.05 -10.86
CA ASP A 242 10.94 14.37 -11.00
C ASP A 242 10.56 15.54 -10.08
N VAL A 243 9.73 16.44 -10.59
CA VAL A 243 9.18 17.57 -9.85
C VAL A 243 7.69 17.39 -9.68
N PHE A 244 7.24 17.27 -8.45
CA PHE A 244 5.84 17.13 -8.07
C PHE A 244 5.30 18.46 -7.57
N TYR A 245 4.30 18.97 -8.24
CA TYR A 245 3.66 20.26 -7.93
C TYR A 245 2.22 20.24 -8.42
N SER A 246 1.29 20.65 -7.57
CA SER A 246 -0.12 20.74 -7.91
C SER A 246 -0.68 22.13 -7.54
N GLN A 247 -1.36 22.76 -8.47
CA GLN A 247 -2.06 24.03 -8.24
C GLN A 247 -3.50 23.81 -7.78
N GLU A 248 -4.17 22.79 -8.34
CA GLU A 248 -5.57 22.50 -8.06
C GLU A 248 -5.75 21.43 -6.95
N GLY A 249 -4.64 20.84 -6.45
CA GLY A 249 -4.65 19.91 -5.32
C GLY A 249 -5.50 18.66 -5.56
N LEU A 250 -6.52 18.42 -4.74
CA LEU A 250 -7.35 17.22 -4.82
C LEU A 250 -8.11 17.07 -6.15
N LYS A 251 -8.37 18.15 -6.87
CA LYS A 251 -8.99 18.09 -8.18
C LYS A 251 -8.08 17.40 -9.19
N GLU A 252 -6.79 17.74 -9.20
CA GLU A 252 -5.80 17.06 -10.02
C GLU A 252 -5.59 15.61 -9.55
N PHE A 253 -5.69 15.36 -8.24
CA PHE A 253 -5.60 14.00 -7.71
C PHE A 253 -6.73 13.10 -8.22
N ILE A 254 -7.97 13.58 -8.25
CA ILE A 254 -9.10 12.84 -8.85
C ILE A 254 -8.83 12.53 -10.32
N LYS A 255 -8.40 13.52 -11.11
CA LYS A 255 -8.07 13.32 -12.53
C LYS A 255 -6.94 12.31 -12.72
N TYR A 256 -5.97 12.29 -11.81
CA TYR A 256 -4.90 11.29 -11.80
C TYR A 256 -5.42 9.88 -11.50
N LEU A 257 -6.35 9.72 -10.54
CA LEU A 257 -6.96 8.43 -10.19
C LEU A 257 -7.87 7.91 -11.31
N ASP A 258 -8.67 8.79 -11.92
CA ASP A 258 -9.63 8.46 -12.96
C ASP A 258 -9.08 8.55 -14.39
N ALA A 259 -7.77 8.69 -14.57
CA ALA A 259 -7.13 8.84 -15.88
C ALA A 259 -7.49 7.74 -16.90
N SER A 260 -7.95 6.57 -16.42
CA SER A 260 -8.38 5.43 -17.25
C SER A 260 -9.89 5.19 -17.25
N GLN A 261 -10.69 6.11 -16.73
CA GLN A 261 -12.15 5.98 -16.62
C GLN A 261 -12.86 7.01 -17.48
N GLU A 262 -14.03 6.66 -18.00
CA GLU A 262 -14.90 7.61 -18.70
C GLU A 262 -15.75 8.38 -17.69
N GLU A 263 -15.59 9.68 -17.67
CA GLU A 263 -16.23 10.59 -16.71
C GLU A 263 -17.72 10.84 -17.06
N ILE A 264 -18.59 10.79 -16.04
CA ILE A 264 -20.02 11.17 -16.17
C ILE A 264 -20.21 12.68 -16.03
N ILE A 265 -19.39 13.30 -15.18
CA ILE A 265 -19.37 14.74 -14.96
C ILE A 265 -18.02 15.31 -15.42
N PRO A 266 -18.00 16.47 -16.13
CA PRO A 266 -16.79 16.94 -16.83
C PRO A 266 -15.69 17.42 -15.88
N GLU A 267 -16.04 17.82 -14.67
CA GLU A 267 -15.10 18.34 -13.67
C GLU A 267 -15.43 17.78 -12.29
N PRO A 268 -14.43 17.47 -11.48
CA PRO A 268 -14.65 17.03 -10.10
C PRO A 268 -15.39 18.06 -9.25
N VAL A 269 -16.32 17.61 -8.44
CA VAL A 269 -16.99 18.45 -7.43
C VAL A 269 -16.03 18.62 -6.24
N CYS A 270 -15.74 19.88 -5.88
CA CYS A 270 -14.87 20.20 -4.76
C CYS A 270 -15.68 20.74 -3.58
N VAL A 271 -15.35 20.27 -2.39
CA VAL A 271 -15.93 20.71 -1.11
C VAL A 271 -14.79 21.24 -0.24
N THR A 272 -14.75 22.55 -0.04
CA THR A 272 -13.75 23.19 0.82
C THR A 272 -14.44 23.93 1.96
N SER A 273 -14.00 23.74 3.18
CA SER A 273 -14.53 24.40 4.36
C SER A 273 -13.45 24.56 5.43
N ASP A 274 -13.31 25.75 5.98
CA ASP A 274 -12.40 26.08 7.09
C ASP A 274 -13.15 26.54 8.36
N LYS A 275 -14.50 26.34 8.40
CA LYS A 275 -15.34 26.91 9.46
C LYS A 275 -15.06 26.37 10.86
N ILE A 276 -14.83 25.07 11.00
CA ILE A 276 -14.61 24.36 12.28
C ILE A 276 -13.29 23.61 12.21
N ILE A 277 -13.13 22.75 11.22
CA ILE A 277 -11.90 22.08 10.85
C ILE A 277 -11.68 22.31 9.36
N PRO A 278 -10.43 22.41 8.88
CA PRO A 278 -10.17 22.43 7.46
C PRO A 278 -10.56 21.09 6.80
N ILE A 279 -11.45 21.20 5.82
CA ILE A 279 -11.95 20.07 5.02
C ILE A 279 -11.65 20.39 3.58
N ASP A 280 -11.04 19.46 2.88
CA ASP A 280 -10.85 19.48 1.45
C ASP A 280 -11.26 18.13 0.87
N ILE A 281 -12.27 18.12 0.01
CA ILE A 281 -12.81 16.92 -0.61
C ILE A 281 -12.96 17.19 -2.11
N ALA A 282 -12.52 16.25 -2.92
CA ALA A 282 -12.87 16.24 -4.34
C ALA A 282 -13.53 14.89 -4.67
N LEU A 283 -14.52 14.93 -5.55
CA LEU A 283 -15.23 13.72 -5.97
C LEU A 283 -15.66 13.81 -7.45
N GLN A 284 -15.73 12.67 -8.10
CA GLN A 284 -16.16 12.52 -9.48
C GLN A 284 -16.93 11.22 -9.67
N TYR A 285 -17.91 11.23 -10.60
CA TYR A 285 -18.62 10.03 -11.04
C TYR A 285 -18.13 9.62 -12.41
N ASN A 286 -17.86 8.33 -12.58
CA ASN A 286 -17.45 7.70 -13.82
C ASN A 286 -18.36 6.51 -14.18
N ASN A 287 -18.19 5.96 -15.39
CA ASN A 287 -18.99 4.84 -15.89
C ASN A 287 -18.63 3.49 -15.26
N GLY A 288 -17.61 3.42 -14.42
CA GLY A 288 -17.18 2.21 -13.71
C GLY A 288 -18.23 1.70 -12.71
N TYR A 289 -18.00 0.51 -12.17
CA TYR A 289 -18.89 -0.15 -11.22
C TYR A 289 -18.38 -0.08 -9.79
N LYS A 290 -17.26 0.59 -9.53
CA LYS A 290 -16.53 0.53 -8.27
C LYS A 290 -16.54 1.86 -7.54
N GLU A 291 -16.41 1.75 -6.23
CA GLU A 291 -16.13 2.85 -5.33
C GLU A 291 -14.61 2.96 -5.11
N THR A 292 -14.03 4.10 -5.43
CA THR A 292 -12.63 4.44 -5.14
C THR A 292 -12.60 5.64 -4.21
N ILE A 293 -12.44 5.43 -2.91
CA ILE A 293 -12.37 6.53 -1.94
C ILE A 293 -11.07 6.44 -1.15
N LEU A 294 -10.26 7.48 -1.25
CA LEU A 294 -9.07 7.67 -0.43
C LEU A 294 -9.37 8.68 0.67
N SER A 295 -8.97 8.38 1.90
CA SER A 295 -9.24 9.26 3.04
C SER A 295 -7.99 9.57 3.83
N TYR A 296 -7.85 10.85 4.22
CA TYR A 296 -6.65 11.39 4.85
C TYR A 296 -6.99 12.25 6.06
N VAL A 297 -6.14 12.15 7.08
CA VAL A 297 -6.16 13.01 8.26
C VAL A 297 -4.75 13.57 8.45
N ASN A 298 -4.58 14.90 8.37
CA ASN A 298 -3.27 15.55 8.48
C ASN A 298 -2.23 14.93 7.52
N ASN A 299 -2.63 14.67 6.27
CA ASN A 299 -1.84 13.99 5.22
C ASN A 299 -1.52 12.51 5.48
N ILE A 300 -2.01 11.92 6.56
CA ILE A 300 -1.86 10.49 6.85
C ILE A 300 -3.02 9.74 6.19
N HIS A 301 -2.71 8.75 5.38
CA HIS A 301 -3.70 7.90 4.74
C HIS A 301 -4.37 6.98 5.78
N THR A 302 -5.68 7.17 5.99
CA THR A 302 -6.48 6.33 6.88
C THR A 302 -7.08 5.17 6.10
N ILE A 303 -6.30 4.10 5.95
CA ILE A 303 -6.67 2.94 5.11
C ILE A 303 -7.99 2.29 5.55
N GLU A 304 -8.30 2.33 6.84
CA GLU A 304 -9.54 1.83 7.41
C GLU A 304 -10.63 2.91 7.54
N GLY A 305 -10.39 4.10 6.99
CA GLY A 305 -11.34 5.21 7.03
C GLY A 305 -11.48 5.84 8.41
N GLY A 306 -12.71 5.90 8.90
CA GLY A 306 -13.07 6.47 10.19
C GLY A 306 -14.15 7.53 10.07
N THR A 307 -14.31 8.36 11.10
CA THR A 307 -15.41 9.30 11.27
C THR A 307 -15.55 10.32 10.14
N HIS A 308 -14.44 10.79 9.55
CA HIS A 308 -14.45 11.72 8.41
C HIS A 308 -15.01 11.06 7.14
N LEU A 309 -14.60 9.83 6.85
CA LEU A 309 -15.13 9.06 5.72
C LEU A 309 -16.60 8.72 5.91
N GLN A 310 -17.00 8.33 7.13
CA GLN A 310 -18.39 8.10 7.48
C GLN A 310 -19.23 9.38 7.25
N GLY A 311 -18.74 10.52 7.72
CA GLY A 311 -19.39 11.83 7.50
C GLY A 311 -19.60 12.16 6.04
N PHE A 312 -18.56 11.94 5.21
CA PHE A 312 -18.64 12.12 3.76
C PHE A 312 -19.72 11.24 3.12
N ARG A 313 -19.71 9.93 3.40
CA ARG A 313 -20.70 8.99 2.87
C ARG A 313 -22.13 9.34 3.25
N MET A 314 -22.35 9.73 4.51
CA MET A 314 -23.65 10.17 5.00
C MET A 314 -24.12 11.46 4.32
N GLY A 315 -23.25 12.45 4.19
CA GLY A 315 -23.54 13.74 3.55
C GLY A 315 -23.89 13.58 2.09
N LEU A 316 -23.09 12.81 1.35
CA LEU A 316 -23.30 12.52 -0.07
C LEU A 316 -24.64 11.80 -0.31
N SER A 317 -24.86 10.69 0.37
CA SER A 317 -26.08 9.89 0.17
C SER A 317 -27.35 10.67 0.54
N ARG A 318 -27.29 11.50 1.60
CA ARG A 318 -28.41 12.36 2.01
C ARG A 318 -28.75 13.40 0.94
N SER A 319 -27.76 14.09 0.43
CA SER A 319 -27.97 15.15 -0.58
C SER A 319 -28.54 14.57 -1.87
N LEU A 320 -27.94 13.50 -2.40
CA LEU A 320 -28.43 12.85 -3.62
C LEU A 320 -29.85 12.32 -3.48
N ARG A 321 -30.19 11.69 -2.33
CA ARG A 321 -31.55 11.20 -2.06
C ARG A 321 -32.55 12.34 -1.99
N ASN A 322 -32.27 13.40 -1.22
CA ASN A 322 -33.14 14.54 -1.08
C ASN A 322 -33.39 15.22 -2.44
N TYR A 323 -32.34 15.37 -3.26
CA TYR A 323 -32.49 15.94 -4.60
C TYR A 323 -33.38 15.07 -5.51
N ALA A 324 -33.15 13.75 -5.48
CA ALA A 324 -33.92 12.79 -6.28
C ALA A 324 -35.40 12.77 -5.88
N ASP A 325 -35.72 12.82 -4.58
CA ASP A 325 -37.07 12.86 -4.06
C ASP A 325 -37.76 14.19 -4.42
N LYS A 326 -37.10 15.34 -4.19
CA LYS A 326 -37.60 16.67 -4.52
C LYS A 326 -37.97 16.81 -5.99
N ASN A 327 -37.15 16.25 -6.89
CA ASN A 327 -37.32 16.31 -8.32
C ASN A 327 -38.12 15.10 -8.91
N LYS A 328 -38.66 14.24 -8.03
CA LYS A 328 -39.50 13.09 -8.43
C LYS A 328 -38.81 12.07 -9.35
N LEU A 329 -37.45 12.00 -9.28
CA LEU A 329 -36.65 11.14 -10.14
C LEU A 329 -36.81 9.65 -9.77
N LEU A 330 -37.28 9.36 -8.54
CA LEU A 330 -37.46 8.00 -8.02
C LEU A 330 -38.90 7.47 -8.11
N GLU A 331 -39.90 8.26 -8.57
CA GLU A 331 -41.32 7.83 -8.59
C GLU A 331 -41.58 6.54 -9.39
N LYS A 332 -40.77 6.28 -10.41
CA LYS A 332 -40.90 5.08 -11.26
C LYS A 332 -39.95 3.94 -10.88
N VAL A 333 -39.09 4.15 -9.88
CA VAL A 333 -38.08 3.20 -9.45
C VAL A 333 -38.72 2.18 -8.51
N LYS A 334 -38.68 0.89 -8.87
CA LYS A 334 -39.27 -0.21 -8.10
C LYS A 334 -38.29 -0.90 -7.13
N VAL A 335 -37.05 -0.44 -7.10
CA VAL A 335 -35.99 -1.01 -6.26
C VAL A 335 -35.67 -0.06 -5.12
N GLU A 336 -35.41 -0.63 -3.95
CA GLU A 336 -34.97 0.13 -2.78
C GLU A 336 -33.51 0.55 -2.94
N LEU A 337 -33.22 1.84 -2.75
CA LEU A 337 -31.86 2.39 -2.80
C LEU A 337 -31.17 2.20 -1.46
N THR A 338 -29.95 1.66 -1.48
CA THR A 338 -29.08 1.56 -0.33
C THR A 338 -27.95 2.61 -0.42
N GLN A 339 -27.20 2.79 0.65
CA GLN A 339 -26.06 3.72 0.65
C GLN A 339 -24.96 3.32 -0.33
N GLU A 340 -24.80 2.04 -0.64
CA GLU A 340 -23.83 1.54 -1.61
C GLU A 340 -24.13 2.01 -3.02
N ASP A 341 -25.42 2.04 -3.41
CA ASP A 341 -25.81 2.42 -4.74
C ASP A 341 -25.39 3.85 -5.11
N PHE A 342 -25.30 4.75 -4.11
CA PHE A 342 -24.84 6.14 -4.30
C PHE A 342 -23.33 6.25 -4.51
N ARG A 343 -22.58 5.17 -4.35
CA ARG A 343 -21.11 5.17 -4.44
C ARG A 343 -20.56 4.35 -5.62
N GLU A 344 -21.44 3.66 -6.36
CA GLU A 344 -21.01 2.95 -7.57
C GLU A 344 -20.53 3.93 -8.64
N GLY A 345 -19.30 3.73 -9.13
CA GLY A 345 -18.63 4.63 -10.07
C GLY A 345 -18.19 5.96 -9.44
N LEU A 346 -18.07 6.02 -8.12
CA LEU A 346 -17.59 7.21 -7.40
C LEU A 346 -16.08 7.10 -7.16
N THR A 347 -15.34 8.10 -7.60
CA THR A 347 -13.96 8.37 -7.16
C THR A 347 -13.96 9.59 -6.27
N ALA A 348 -13.39 9.50 -5.06
CA ALA A 348 -13.33 10.60 -4.12
C ALA A 348 -12.03 10.60 -3.30
N VAL A 349 -11.56 11.78 -2.95
CA VAL A 349 -10.49 11.98 -1.98
C VAL A 349 -11.03 12.86 -0.86
N VAL A 350 -10.95 12.38 0.38
CA VAL A 350 -11.45 13.06 1.57
C VAL A 350 -10.26 13.41 2.47
N SER A 351 -9.93 14.68 2.59
CA SER A 351 -8.85 15.17 3.43
C SER A 351 -9.39 16.11 4.51
N VAL A 352 -9.05 15.84 5.76
CA VAL A 352 -9.40 16.70 6.90
C VAL A 352 -8.16 17.04 7.70
N LYS A 353 -8.12 18.24 8.28
CA LYS A 353 -7.05 18.67 9.19
C LYS A 353 -7.61 18.80 10.59
N VAL A 354 -7.19 17.92 11.48
CA VAL A 354 -7.67 17.82 12.87
C VAL A 354 -6.52 18.16 13.82
N ALA A 355 -6.75 19.09 14.74
CA ALA A 355 -5.71 19.53 15.68
C ALA A 355 -5.30 18.42 16.68
N GLU A 356 -6.26 17.62 17.12
CA GLU A 356 -6.04 16.50 18.05
C GLU A 356 -6.71 15.23 17.50
N PRO A 357 -6.13 14.58 16.47
CA PRO A 357 -6.71 13.39 15.93
C PRO A 357 -6.53 12.21 16.87
N GLN A 358 -7.62 11.50 17.09
CA GLN A 358 -7.66 10.25 17.86
C GLN A 358 -7.75 9.08 16.90
N PHE A 359 -6.72 8.25 16.86
CA PHE A 359 -6.68 7.07 15.99
C PHE A 359 -6.92 5.79 16.78
N GLU A 360 -7.56 4.82 16.13
CA GLU A 360 -7.68 3.46 16.67
C GLU A 360 -6.34 2.72 16.46
N GLY A 361 -5.33 3.00 17.30
CA GLY A 361 -4.04 2.31 17.27
C GLY A 361 -2.87 3.13 16.72
N GLN A 362 -1.66 2.58 16.92
CA GLN A 362 -0.39 3.23 16.60
C GLN A 362 -0.17 3.44 15.10
N THR A 363 -0.73 2.58 14.26
CA THR A 363 -0.60 2.64 12.79
C THR A 363 -1.44 3.74 12.14
N LYS A 364 -2.26 4.47 12.91
CA LYS A 364 -3.08 5.60 12.47
C LYS A 364 -4.03 5.29 11.30
N THR A 365 -4.50 4.05 11.21
CA THR A 365 -5.28 3.56 10.06
C THR A 365 -6.73 4.03 10.06
N LYS A 366 -7.29 4.42 11.23
CA LYS A 366 -8.68 4.81 11.39
C LYS A 366 -8.85 5.97 12.36
N LEU A 367 -9.60 7.01 11.93
CA LEU A 367 -9.92 8.17 12.78
C LEU A 367 -11.13 7.87 13.69
N GLY A 368 -10.99 8.16 14.99
CA GLY A 368 -12.01 7.92 16.01
C GLY A 368 -12.80 9.16 16.48
N ASN A 369 -12.38 10.38 16.15
CA ASN A 369 -13.01 11.63 16.59
C ASN A 369 -14.48 11.71 16.15
N SER A 370 -15.45 11.49 17.07
CA SER A 370 -16.88 11.40 16.77
C SER A 370 -17.47 12.70 16.19
N GLU A 371 -17.00 13.85 16.64
CA GLU A 371 -17.45 15.19 16.20
C GLU A 371 -17.18 15.42 14.70
N VAL A 372 -16.15 14.82 14.15
CA VAL A 372 -15.76 14.98 12.74
C VAL A 372 -16.83 14.47 11.79
N THR A 373 -17.58 13.41 12.18
CA THR A 373 -18.66 12.86 11.35
C THR A 373 -19.71 13.90 10.99
N SER A 374 -20.19 14.66 11.97
CA SER A 374 -21.24 15.66 11.74
C SER A 374 -20.72 16.85 10.94
N ILE A 375 -19.47 17.28 11.20
CA ILE A 375 -18.84 18.43 10.54
C ILE A 375 -18.67 18.12 9.03
N VAL A 376 -18.06 16.97 8.71
CA VAL A 376 -17.85 16.55 7.33
C VAL A 376 -19.17 16.29 6.60
N SER A 377 -20.15 15.66 7.28
CA SER A 377 -21.48 15.39 6.69
C SER A 377 -22.20 16.69 6.31
N GLN A 378 -22.15 17.71 7.15
CA GLN A 378 -22.76 19.00 6.86
C GLN A 378 -22.07 19.73 5.71
N ALA A 379 -20.72 19.77 5.70
CA ALA A 379 -19.95 20.39 4.64
C ALA A 379 -20.22 19.71 3.28
N THR A 380 -20.19 18.38 3.26
CA THR A 380 -20.46 17.59 2.06
C THR A 380 -21.89 17.81 1.56
N SER A 381 -22.91 17.74 2.45
CA SER A 381 -24.31 17.96 2.02
C SER A 381 -24.50 19.37 1.45
N ALA A 382 -23.99 20.39 2.12
CA ALA A 382 -24.17 21.78 1.65
C ALA A 382 -23.58 22.01 0.25
N ALA A 383 -22.36 21.51 0.01
CA ALA A 383 -21.70 21.66 -1.28
C ALA A 383 -22.40 20.82 -2.38
N MET A 384 -22.81 19.58 -2.05
CA MET A 384 -23.52 18.73 -2.99
C MET A 384 -24.92 19.27 -3.33
N ASP A 385 -25.67 19.77 -2.33
CA ASP A 385 -26.98 20.38 -2.58
C ASP A 385 -26.85 21.58 -3.54
N GLN A 386 -25.85 22.43 -3.33
CA GLN A 386 -25.55 23.55 -4.22
C GLN A 386 -25.19 23.04 -5.65
N TYR A 387 -24.26 22.10 -5.75
CA TYR A 387 -23.83 21.56 -7.05
C TYR A 387 -24.97 20.95 -7.85
N LEU A 388 -25.83 20.16 -7.22
CA LEU A 388 -26.96 19.48 -7.86
C LEU A 388 -28.02 20.48 -8.37
N GLU A 389 -28.28 21.56 -7.60
CA GLU A 389 -29.21 22.63 -8.04
C GLU A 389 -28.62 23.46 -9.20
N GLU A 390 -27.32 23.73 -9.17
CA GLU A 390 -26.64 24.47 -10.26
C GLU A 390 -26.47 23.65 -11.55
N ASN A 391 -26.40 22.29 -11.40
CA ASN A 391 -26.10 21.39 -12.53
C ASN A 391 -27.16 20.28 -12.72
N PRO A 392 -28.44 20.63 -13.02
CA PRO A 392 -29.53 19.64 -13.07
C PRO A 392 -29.35 18.53 -14.11
N LYS A 393 -28.61 18.81 -15.18
CA LYS A 393 -28.28 17.81 -16.22
C LYS A 393 -27.38 16.72 -15.65
N TYR A 394 -26.31 17.11 -14.96
CA TYR A 394 -25.36 16.17 -14.36
C TYR A 394 -25.95 15.49 -13.13
N ALA A 395 -26.74 16.21 -12.33
CA ALA A 395 -27.49 15.63 -11.22
C ALA A 395 -28.37 14.46 -11.68
N LYS A 396 -29.05 14.62 -12.80
CA LYS A 396 -29.87 13.55 -13.38
C LYS A 396 -29.02 12.35 -13.81
N LEU A 397 -27.87 12.57 -14.46
CA LEU A 397 -26.97 11.48 -14.87
C LEU A 397 -26.44 10.69 -13.66
N ILE A 398 -26.09 11.38 -12.57
CA ILE A 398 -25.66 10.74 -11.32
C ILE A 398 -26.82 9.89 -10.75
N ILE A 399 -28.04 10.43 -10.67
CA ILE A 399 -29.18 9.68 -10.14
C ILE A 399 -29.55 8.49 -11.04
N ASP A 400 -29.49 8.65 -12.37
CA ASP A 400 -29.72 7.55 -13.31
C ASP A 400 -28.69 6.42 -13.09
N LYS A 401 -27.41 6.76 -12.82
CA LYS A 401 -26.36 5.80 -12.45
C LYS A 401 -26.68 5.10 -11.14
N VAL A 402 -27.10 5.82 -10.10
CA VAL A 402 -27.52 5.24 -8.80
C VAL A 402 -28.68 4.25 -8.97
N VAL A 403 -29.67 4.59 -9.79
CA VAL A 403 -30.81 3.68 -10.07
C VAL A 403 -30.35 2.42 -10.82
N LEU A 404 -29.43 2.57 -11.76
CA LEU A 404 -28.83 1.44 -12.47
C LEU A 404 -28.07 0.52 -11.52
N ALA A 405 -27.26 1.07 -10.62
CA ALA A 405 -26.55 0.34 -9.56
C ALA A 405 -27.51 -0.45 -8.67
N ALA A 406 -28.58 0.19 -8.16
CA ALA A 406 -29.59 -0.48 -7.32
C ALA A 406 -30.29 -1.63 -8.05
N THR A 407 -30.56 -1.44 -9.34
CA THR A 407 -31.18 -2.46 -10.19
C THR A 407 -30.25 -3.65 -10.38
N ALA A 408 -28.99 -3.41 -10.71
CA ALA A 408 -27.96 -4.44 -10.87
C ALA A 408 -27.74 -5.20 -9.56
N ARG A 409 -27.58 -4.49 -8.41
CA ARG A 409 -27.46 -5.10 -7.08
C ARG A 409 -28.65 -6.01 -6.73
N THR A 410 -29.87 -5.56 -7.04
CA THR A 410 -31.07 -6.36 -6.76
C THR A 410 -31.11 -7.63 -7.62
N ALA A 411 -30.71 -7.53 -8.89
CA ALA A 411 -30.59 -8.68 -9.78
C ALA A 411 -29.52 -9.67 -9.28
N ALA A 412 -28.34 -9.17 -8.92
CA ALA A 412 -27.26 -9.97 -8.34
C ALA A 412 -27.68 -10.69 -7.06
N ARG A 413 -28.39 -10.00 -6.14
CA ARG A 413 -28.92 -10.62 -4.93
C ARG A 413 -29.90 -11.76 -5.22
N LYS A 414 -30.83 -11.58 -6.15
CA LYS A 414 -31.75 -12.64 -6.56
C LYS A 414 -31.02 -13.85 -7.16
N ALA A 415 -29.99 -13.61 -7.98
CA ALA A 415 -29.16 -14.67 -8.52
C ALA A 415 -28.44 -15.46 -7.43
N ARG A 416 -27.85 -14.78 -6.43
CA ARG A 416 -27.21 -15.41 -5.27
C ARG A 416 -28.19 -16.25 -4.45
N GLU A 417 -29.39 -15.74 -4.15
CA GLU A 417 -30.42 -16.47 -3.40
C GLU A 417 -30.85 -17.74 -4.14
N MET A 418 -30.96 -17.71 -5.47
CA MET A 418 -31.26 -18.91 -6.27
C MET A 418 -30.13 -19.94 -6.21
N VAL A 419 -28.86 -19.51 -6.25
CA VAL A 419 -27.71 -20.40 -6.11
C VAL A 419 -27.64 -20.99 -4.71
N GLN A 420 -27.81 -20.19 -3.65
CA GLN A 420 -27.82 -20.68 -2.27
C GLN A 420 -28.94 -21.71 -2.01
N ARG A 421 -30.14 -21.48 -2.52
CA ARG A 421 -31.23 -22.45 -2.42
C ARG A 421 -30.89 -23.77 -3.11
N LYS A 422 -30.26 -23.73 -4.29
CA LYS A 422 -29.80 -24.94 -4.99
C LYS A 422 -28.68 -25.67 -4.22
N THR A 423 -27.78 -24.94 -3.60
CA THR A 423 -26.65 -25.49 -2.83
C THR A 423 -27.12 -26.15 -1.53
N VAL A 424 -28.08 -25.55 -0.80
CA VAL A 424 -28.67 -26.12 0.41
C VAL A 424 -29.49 -27.40 0.10
N MET A 425 -30.20 -27.44 -1.03
CA MET A 425 -30.97 -28.63 -1.44
C MET A 425 -30.11 -29.75 -2.01
N SER A 426 -28.89 -29.44 -2.51
CA SER A 426 -28.00 -30.43 -3.14
C SER A 426 -26.93 -31.01 -2.21
N GLY A 427 -26.88 -30.60 -0.92
CA GLY A 427 -25.87 -31.08 0.03
C GLY A 427 -24.45 -30.77 -0.42
N ALA A 428 -24.25 -29.71 -1.21
CA ALA A 428 -22.98 -29.36 -1.77
C ALA A 428 -21.98 -29.02 -0.69
N GLY A 429 -21.16 -29.99 -0.36
CA GLY A 429 -19.92 -29.84 0.41
C GLY A 429 -18.91 -28.96 -0.29
N MET A 430 -17.66 -29.05 0.16
CA MET A 430 -16.50 -28.37 -0.40
C MET A 430 -16.39 -28.50 -1.92
N PRO A 431 -15.79 -27.53 -2.63
CA PRO A 431 -15.58 -27.65 -4.08
C PRO A 431 -14.96 -29.00 -4.44
N GLY A 432 -15.57 -29.73 -5.38
CA GLY A 432 -15.13 -31.08 -5.72
C GLY A 432 -13.68 -31.17 -6.20
N LYS A 433 -13.07 -30.02 -6.57
CA LYS A 433 -11.67 -29.92 -6.95
C LYS A 433 -10.72 -29.63 -5.77
N LEU A 434 -11.23 -29.20 -4.62
CA LEU A 434 -10.40 -28.89 -3.45
C LEU A 434 -9.87 -30.20 -2.85
N ALA A 435 -8.54 -30.31 -2.80
CA ALA A 435 -7.87 -31.30 -1.97
C ALA A 435 -7.54 -30.64 -0.62
N ASP A 436 -8.42 -30.82 0.36
CA ASP A 436 -8.30 -30.19 1.67
C ASP A 436 -7.20 -30.78 2.56
N CYS A 437 -6.81 -30.07 3.62
CA CYS A 437 -5.90 -30.55 4.65
C CYS A 437 -6.70 -31.11 5.86
N SER A 438 -6.01 -31.88 6.70
CA SER A 438 -6.63 -32.51 7.88
C SER A 438 -6.59 -31.63 9.14
N GLU A 439 -5.68 -30.67 9.20
CA GLU A 439 -5.57 -29.70 10.31
C GLU A 439 -6.78 -28.75 10.29
N ARG A 440 -7.21 -28.33 11.47
CA ARG A 440 -8.37 -27.45 11.63
C ARG A 440 -8.02 -26.09 12.23
N ASN A 441 -6.79 -25.93 12.77
CA ASN A 441 -6.31 -24.63 13.21
C ASN A 441 -5.91 -23.79 11.98
N PRO A 442 -6.65 -22.71 11.64
CA PRO A 442 -6.39 -21.91 10.44
C PRO A 442 -4.98 -21.31 10.38
N GLU A 443 -4.37 -21.05 11.55
CA GLU A 443 -3.00 -20.47 11.65
C GLU A 443 -1.94 -21.40 11.08
N LEU A 444 -2.19 -22.71 11.16
CA LEU A 444 -1.29 -23.74 10.67
C LEU A 444 -1.62 -24.16 9.24
N CYS A 445 -2.80 -23.76 8.71
CA CYS A 445 -3.30 -24.21 7.42
C CYS A 445 -2.94 -23.26 6.29
N GLU A 446 -2.61 -23.85 5.13
CA GLU A 446 -2.23 -23.15 3.91
C GLU A 446 -3.09 -23.61 2.74
N LEU A 447 -3.58 -22.66 1.94
CA LEU A 447 -4.30 -22.94 0.69
C LEU A 447 -3.44 -22.53 -0.49
N PHE A 448 -3.10 -23.47 -1.36
CA PHE A 448 -2.45 -23.18 -2.64
C PHE A 448 -3.51 -23.06 -3.74
N LEU A 449 -3.54 -21.90 -4.39
CA LEU A 449 -4.29 -21.67 -5.62
C LEU A 449 -3.35 -21.98 -6.79
N VAL A 450 -3.61 -23.09 -7.49
CA VAL A 450 -2.67 -23.66 -8.46
C VAL A 450 -3.24 -23.53 -9.87
N GLU A 451 -2.40 -23.12 -10.80
CA GLU A 451 -2.76 -23.03 -12.21
C GLU A 451 -2.94 -24.43 -12.84
N GLY A 452 -4.18 -24.70 -13.29
CA GLY A 452 -4.51 -25.90 -14.04
C GLY A 452 -4.57 -27.21 -13.24
N ASP A 453 -5.16 -28.22 -13.88
CA ASP A 453 -5.34 -29.53 -13.26
C ASP A 453 -4.02 -30.35 -13.25
N SER A 454 -3.09 -30.10 -14.19
CA SER A 454 -1.81 -30.82 -14.29
C SER A 454 -0.90 -30.46 -13.08
N ALA A 455 -0.56 -29.17 -12.91
CA ALA A 455 0.23 -28.72 -11.79
C ALA A 455 -0.51 -28.96 -10.46
N GLY A 456 -1.85 -28.82 -10.44
CA GLY A 456 -2.69 -29.19 -9.31
C GLY A 456 -2.57 -30.68 -8.93
N GLY A 457 -2.42 -31.58 -9.91
CA GLY A 457 -2.17 -33.01 -9.69
C GLY A 457 -0.83 -33.26 -9.00
N THR A 458 0.25 -32.68 -9.52
CA THR A 458 1.59 -32.75 -8.94
C THR A 458 1.63 -32.17 -7.52
N ALA A 459 1.02 -31.01 -7.31
CA ALA A 459 0.93 -30.38 -5.99
C ALA A 459 0.14 -31.22 -4.97
N LYS A 460 -0.95 -31.88 -5.41
CA LYS A 460 -1.73 -32.81 -4.56
C LYS A 460 -0.92 -34.02 -4.12
N GLN A 461 0.03 -34.49 -4.93
CA GLN A 461 0.90 -35.62 -4.59
C GLN A 461 2.01 -35.20 -3.65
N GLY A 462 2.68 -34.04 -3.94
CA GLY A 462 3.85 -33.56 -3.20
C GLY A 462 3.55 -32.88 -1.86
N ARG A 463 2.32 -32.43 -1.59
CA ARG A 463 1.96 -31.63 -0.42
C ARG A 463 2.06 -32.33 0.94
N ASP A 464 2.24 -31.62 2.01
CA ASP A 464 1.89 -32.10 3.36
C ASP A 464 0.37 -32.05 3.54
N ARG A 465 -0.26 -33.23 3.47
CA ARG A 465 -1.73 -33.39 3.58
C ARG A 465 -2.28 -32.93 4.94
N ARG A 466 -1.43 -32.77 5.93
CA ARG A 466 -1.85 -32.34 7.25
C ARG A 466 -2.22 -30.84 7.24
N ILE A 467 -1.39 -30.01 6.65
CA ILE A 467 -1.49 -28.53 6.75
C ILE A 467 -1.74 -27.82 5.42
N GLN A 468 -1.54 -28.50 4.27
CA GLN A 468 -1.64 -27.88 2.95
C GLN A 468 -2.85 -28.38 2.17
N ALA A 469 -3.68 -27.44 1.73
CA ALA A 469 -4.80 -27.65 0.82
C ALA A 469 -4.45 -27.16 -0.58
N ILE A 470 -4.96 -27.84 -1.63
CA ILE A 470 -4.75 -27.49 -3.04
C ILE A 470 -6.09 -27.24 -3.72
N LEU A 471 -6.24 -26.06 -4.32
CA LEU A 471 -7.36 -25.72 -5.19
C LEU A 471 -6.85 -25.43 -6.61
N PRO A 472 -6.99 -26.35 -7.56
CA PRO A 472 -6.68 -26.08 -8.96
C PRO A 472 -7.71 -25.14 -9.58
N LEU A 473 -7.24 -24.13 -10.31
CA LEU A 473 -8.05 -23.19 -11.07
C LEU A 473 -8.02 -23.55 -12.56
N LYS A 474 -9.16 -23.44 -13.24
CA LYS A 474 -9.26 -23.74 -14.69
C LYS A 474 -8.75 -22.56 -15.54
N GLY A 475 -7.42 -22.36 -15.59
CA GLY A 475 -6.82 -21.33 -16.40
C GLY A 475 -7.13 -19.91 -15.91
N LYS A 476 -7.31 -18.98 -16.83
CA LYS A 476 -7.55 -17.55 -16.55
C LYS A 476 -8.92 -17.35 -15.90
N ILE A 477 -8.95 -16.88 -14.67
CA ILE A 477 -10.20 -16.51 -13.99
C ILE A 477 -10.78 -15.23 -14.59
N LEU A 478 -12.04 -14.96 -14.30
CA LEU A 478 -12.71 -13.73 -14.75
C LEU A 478 -11.95 -12.48 -14.30
N ASN A 479 -11.70 -11.57 -15.24
CA ASN A 479 -11.19 -10.26 -14.90
C ASN A 479 -12.30 -9.41 -14.22
N VAL A 480 -12.25 -9.34 -12.91
CA VAL A 480 -13.24 -8.62 -12.10
C VAL A 480 -13.12 -7.11 -12.17
N GLU A 481 -12.04 -6.58 -12.79
CA GLU A 481 -11.92 -5.16 -13.07
C GLU A 481 -12.93 -4.68 -14.10
N LYS A 482 -13.20 -5.52 -15.10
CA LYS A 482 -14.13 -5.27 -16.22
C LYS A 482 -15.53 -5.80 -15.98
N ALA A 483 -15.73 -6.66 -15.00
CA ALA A 483 -17.00 -7.34 -14.78
C ALA A 483 -17.83 -6.65 -13.72
N ALA A 484 -19.12 -6.54 -13.97
CA ALA A 484 -20.09 -6.18 -12.95
C ALA A 484 -20.12 -7.25 -11.84
N GLU A 485 -20.50 -6.86 -10.63
CA GLU A 485 -20.44 -7.71 -9.44
C GLU A 485 -21.23 -9.01 -9.58
N ASP A 486 -22.40 -8.98 -10.24
CA ASP A 486 -23.24 -10.15 -10.51
C ASP A 486 -22.50 -11.20 -11.35
N ARG A 487 -21.79 -10.78 -12.39
CA ARG A 487 -20.98 -11.68 -13.22
C ARG A 487 -19.79 -12.26 -12.48
N ALA A 488 -19.19 -11.50 -11.55
CA ALA A 488 -18.11 -12.00 -10.73
C ALA A 488 -18.55 -13.23 -9.91
N PHE A 489 -19.74 -13.16 -9.31
CA PHE A 489 -20.30 -14.28 -8.51
C PHE A 489 -20.90 -15.42 -9.36
N ASP A 490 -21.15 -15.21 -10.65
CA ASP A 490 -21.53 -16.29 -11.56
C ASP A 490 -20.34 -17.15 -11.99
N SER A 491 -19.10 -16.67 -11.82
CA SER A 491 -17.88 -17.45 -12.09
C SER A 491 -17.72 -18.61 -11.10
N GLU A 492 -17.55 -19.81 -11.65
CA GLU A 492 -17.33 -21.03 -10.85
C GLU A 492 -16.04 -20.95 -10.03
N GLU A 493 -14.97 -20.44 -10.62
CA GLU A 493 -13.66 -20.30 -9.97
C GLU A 493 -13.72 -19.34 -8.78
N ILE A 494 -14.38 -18.21 -8.94
CA ILE A 494 -14.55 -17.21 -7.85
C ILE A 494 -15.37 -17.83 -6.71
N ARG A 495 -16.47 -18.51 -7.03
CA ARG A 495 -17.27 -19.22 -6.00
C ARG A 495 -16.47 -20.30 -5.28
N ASN A 496 -15.64 -21.05 -6.02
CA ASN A 496 -14.79 -22.09 -5.44
C ASN A 496 -13.77 -21.49 -4.46
N ILE A 497 -13.18 -20.32 -4.78
CA ILE A 497 -12.25 -19.62 -3.87
C ILE A 497 -12.98 -19.21 -2.59
N TYR A 498 -14.15 -18.55 -2.68
CA TYR A 498 -14.97 -18.19 -1.49
C TYR A 498 -15.31 -19.39 -0.62
N THR A 499 -15.77 -20.47 -1.25
CA THR A 499 -16.16 -21.70 -0.55
C THR A 499 -14.97 -22.38 0.11
N ALA A 500 -13.82 -22.44 -0.58
CA ALA A 500 -12.58 -23.02 -0.03
C ALA A 500 -12.09 -22.23 1.18
N LEU A 501 -12.07 -20.91 1.10
CA LEU A 501 -11.64 -20.04 2.18
C LEU A 501 -12.59 -20.05 3.38
N GLY A 502 -13.86 -20.39 3.17
CA GLY A 502 -14.87 -20.40 4.22
C GLY A 502 -15.39 -19.01 4.59
N VAL A 503 -15.05 -17.99 3.81
CA VAL A 503 -15.47 -16.61 4.03
C VAL A 503 -16.71 -16.27 3.20
N THR A 504 -17.47 -15.28 3.67
CA THR A 504 -18.62 -14.74 2.94
C THR A 504 -18.23 -13.44 2.25
N VAL A 505 -19.01 -13.07 1.23
CA VAL A 505 -18.86 -11.76 0.60
C VAL A 505 -18.95 -10.66 1.66
N ALA A 506 -18.03 -9.70 1.61
CA ALA A 506 -18.05 -8.57 2.51
C ALA A 506 -19.40 -7.87 2.50
N GLN A 507 -19.98 -7.68 3.67
CA GLN A 507 -21.22 -6.93 3.85
C GLN A 507 -20.90 -5.56 4.39
N ALA A 508 -21.63 -4.54 3.93
CA ALA A 508 -21.53 -3.23 4.52
C ALA A 508 -22.12 -3.25 5.93
N ASP A 509 -21.39 -2.70 6.89
CA ASP A 509 -21.87 -2.43 8.23
C ASP A 509 -22.85 -1.23 8.24
N GLU A 510 -23.33 -0.85 9.43
CA GLU A 510 -24.24 0.31 9.59
C GLU A 510 -23.63 1.64 9.09
N ASN A 511 -22.31 1.69 8.98
CA ASN A 511 -21.53 2.84 8.50
C ASN A 511 -21.23 2.77 6.98
N GLY A 512 -21.66 1.69 6.32
CA GLY A 512 -21.41 1.43 4.90
C GLY A 512 -19.99 0.96 4.59
N GLU A 513 -19.21 0.50 5.61
CA GLU A 513 -17.91 -0.13 5.40
C GLU A 513 -18.08 -1.61 5.06
N LYS A 514 -17.52 -2.02 3.92
CA LYS A 514 -17.49 -3.43 3.53
C LYS A 514 -16.36 -4.13 4.26
N ARG A 515 -16.67 -4.93 5.25
CA ARG A 515 -15.70 -5.77 5.98
C ARG A 515 -16.02 -7.25 5.79
N MET A 516 -14.98 -8.03 5.58
CA MET A 516 -15.09 -9.48 5.47
C MET A 516 -15.02 -10.10 6.87
N ASP A 517 -15.94 -11.01 7.16
CA ASP A 517 -15.86 -11.81 8.39
C ASP A 517 -14.74 -12.86 8.25
N LEU A 518 -13.59 -12.56 8.83
CA LEU A 518 -12.43 -13.44 8.83
C LEU A 518 -12.47 -14.51 9.95
N SER A 519 -13.46 -14.46 10.85
CA SER A 519 -13.58 -15.44 11.95
C SER A 519 -13.78 -16.88 11.46
N LYS A 520 -14.27 -17.04 10.23
CA LYS A 520 -14.48 -18.32 9.56
C LYS A 520 -13.41 -18.68 8.55
N LEU A 521 -12.36 -17.87 8.44
CA LEU A 521 -11.26 -18.10 7.51
C LEU A 521 -10.57 -19.43 7.86
N ARG A 522 -10.43 -20.30 6.88
CA ARG A 522 -9.91 -21.66 7.08
C ARG A 522 -8.41 -21.78 6.92
N TYR A 523 -7.78 -20.81 6.28
CA TYR A 523 -6.34 -20.84 5.98
C TYR A 523 -5.75 -19.45 6.20
N HIS A 524 -4.77 -19.32 7.10
CA HIS A 524 -4.07 -18.06 7.33
C HIS A 524 -2.90 -17.82 6.37
N LYS A 525 -2.72 -18.73 5.39
CA LYS A 525 -1.86 -18.49 4.22
C LYS A 525 -2.57 -18.92 2.96
N VAL A 526 -2.78 -17.99 2.06
CA VAL A 526 -3.31 -18.19 0.72
C VAL A 526 -2.18 -17.95 -0.26
N ILE A 527 -1.72 -19.00 -0.91
CA ILE A 527 -0.49 -18.99 -1.73
C ILE A 527 -0.89 -19.14 -3.19
N ILE A 528 -0.63 -18.11 -3.99
CA ILE A 528 -0.82 -18.16 -5.45
C ILE A 528 0.40 -18.85 -6.03
N MET A 529 0.19 -19.93 -6.77
CA MET A 529 1.24 -20.73 -7.39
C MET A 529 0.91 -20.97 -8.87
N THR A 530 1.53 -20.19 -9.74
CA THR A 530 1.35 -20.20 -11.20
C THR A 530 2.64 -20.54 -11.90
N ASP A 531 2.55 -20.90 -13.17
CA ASP A 531 3.70 -21.18 -14.02
C ASP A 531 4.61 -19.95 -14.17
N ALA A 532 5.89 -20.18 -14.45
CA ALA A 532 6.88 -19.09 -14.59
C ALA A 532 6.91 -18.53 -16.02
N ASP A 533 5.77 -18.47 -16.68
CA ASP A 533 5.61 -17.93 -18.03
C ASP A 533 4.67 -16.69 -18.04
N VAL A 534 4.41 -16.17 -19.23
CA VAL A 534 3.56 -14.98 -19.42
C VAL A 534 2.09 -15.24 -19.06
N ASP A 535 1.60 -16.46 -19.30
CA ASP A 535 0.23 -16.86 -18.97
C ASP A 535 0.05 -17.02 -17.45
N GLY A 536 1.02 -17.65 -16.78
CA GLY A 536 1.02 -17.78 -15.32
C GLY A 536 1.12 -16.43 -14.62
N SER A 537 1.92 -15.51 -15.14
CA SER A 537 1.99 -14.11 -14.64
C SER A 537 0.66 -13.39 -14.81
N HIS A 538 -0.05 -13.61 -15.93
CA HIS A 538 -1.39 -13.04 -16.15
C HIS A 538 -2.42 -13.65 -15.19
N ILE A 539 -2.40 -14.97 -14.95
CA ILE A 539 -3.29 -15.63 -14.00
C ILE A 539 -3.05 -15.12 -12.58
N ALA A 540 -1.79 -14.98 -12.15
CA ALA A 540 -1.45 -14.39 -10.87
C ALA A 540 -2.00 -12.96 -10.75
N THR A 541 -1.89 -12.14 -11.80
CA THR A 541 -2.42 -10.78 -11.85
C THR A 541 -3.95 -10.77 -11.74
N LEU A 542 -4.67 -11.66 -12.43
CA LEU A 542 -6.12 -11.79 -12.32
C LEU A 542 -6.56 -12.18 -10.91
N ILE A 543 -5.84 -13.10 -10.26
CA ILE A 543 -6.12 -13.53 -8.88
C ILE A 543 -5.84 -12.37 -7.92
N LEU A 544 -4.74 -11.64 -8.09
CA LEU A 544 -4.43 -10.47 -7.28
C LEU A 544 -5.45 -9.35 -7.47
N THR A 545 -5.94 -9.11 -8.70
CA THR A 545 -7.04 -8.18 -8.98
C THR A 545 -8.30 -8.58 -8.22
N PHE A 546 -8.64 -9.87 -8.21
CA PHE A 546 -9.77 -10.38 -7.46
C PHE A 546 -9.59 -10.18 -5.94
N PHE A 547 -8.43 -10.51 -5.37
CA PHE A 547 -8.17 -10.27 -3.96
C PHE A 547 -8.18 -8.79 -3.60
N PHE A 548 -7.59 -7.94 -4.44
CA PHE A 548 -7.59 -6.49 -4.22
C PHE A 548 -9.01 -5.91 -4.23
N ARG A 549 -9.87 -6.36 -5.13
CA ARG A 549 -11.23 -5.82 -5.29
C ARG A 549 -12.27 -6.39 -4.32
N TYR A 550 -12.18 -7.67 -4.00
CA TYR A 550 -13.23 -8.37 -3.25
C TYR A 550 -12.78 -8.94 -1.91
N MET A 551 -11.49 -9.08 -1.67
CA MET A 551 -10.93 -9.70 -0.47
C MET A 551 -9.74 -8.88 0.09
N LEU A 552 -9.86 -7.56 0.07
CA LEU A 552 -8.80 -6.64 0.48
C LEU A 552 -8.33 -6.91 1.92
N ASP A 553 -9.24 -7.32 2.80
CA ASP A 553 -8.92 -7.65 4.19
C ASP A 553 -7.94 -8.82 4.33
N LEU A 554 -7.91 -9.78 3.38
CA LEU A 554 -6.91 -10.85 3.37
C LEU A 554 -5.50 -10.30 3.07
N ILE A 555 -5.39 -9.31 2.17
CA ILE A 555 -4.10 -8.65 1.88
C ILE A 555 -3.66 -7.82 3.08
N ARG A 556 -4.56 -7.01 3.66
CA ARG A 556 -4.28 -6.15 4.82
C ARG A 556 -3.79 -6.94 6.04
N ASN A 557 -4.42 -8.09 6.29
CA ASN A 557 -4.02 -8.99 7.39
C ASN A 557 -2.81 -9.87 7.04
N GLY A 558 -2.28 -9.75 5.81
CA GLY A 558 -1.06 -10.44 5.40
C GLY A 558 -1.20 -11.92 5.18
N TYR A 559 -2.37 -12.37 4.74
CA TYR A 559 -2.65 -13.79 4.46
C TYR A 559 -2.36 -14.20 3.01
N VAL A 560 -2.07 -13.26 2.10
CA VAL A 560 -1.86 -13.53 0.67
C VAL A 560 -0.38 -13.55 0.33
N TYR A 561 0.04 -14.61 -0.37
CA TYR A 561 1.43 -14.84 -0.77
C TYR A 561 1.51 -15.28 -2.23
N LEU A 562 2.64 -14.98 -2.87
CA LEU A 562 3.01 -15.50 -4.17
C LEU A 562 4.17 -16.48 -4.01
N ALA A 563 4.02 -17.70 -4.50
CA ALA A 563 5.09 -18.68 -4.56
C ALA A 563 6.11 -18.28 -5.63
N THR A 564 7.38 -18.54 -5.35
CA THR A 564 8.48 -18.25 -6.27
C THR A 564 9.22 -19.57 -6.56
N PRO A 565 8.76 -20.38 -7.53
CA PRO A 565 9.46 -21.59 -7.93
C PRO A 565 10.80 -21.27 -8.60
N PRO A 566 11.77 -22.21 -8.64
CA PRO A 566 13.02 -22.01 -9.35
C PRO A 566 12.80 -22.00 -10.86
N LEU A 567 13.59 -21.21 -11.58
CA LEU A 567 13.57 -21.14 -13.05
C LEU A 567 14.45 -22.23 -13.68
N TYR A 568 15.50 -22.68 -12.98
CA TYR A 568 16.48 -23.61 -13.52
C TYR A 568 16.84 -24.71 -12.53
N LEU A 569 17.12 -25.90 -13.07
CA LEU A 569 17.82 -26.97 -12.38
C LEU A 569 19.16 -27.18 -13.10
N VAL A 570 20.27 -27.04 -12.38
CA VAL A 570 21.62 -27.38 -12.86
C VAL A 570 22.04 -28.69 -12.23
N LYS A 571 22.38 -29.67 -13.05
CA LYS A 571 22.64 -31.05 -12.61
C LYS A 571 23.95 -31.58 -13.16
N LYS A 572 24.70 -32.30 -12.33
CA LYS A 572 25.87 -33.09 -12.72
C LYS A 572 25.91 -34.39 -11.91
N GLY A 573 25.59 -35.51 -12.58
CA GLY A 573 25.49 -36.79 -11.92
C GLY A 573 24.36 -36.86 -10.89
N LYS A 574 24.69 -36.92 -9.59
CA LYS A 574 23.72 -36.90 -8.48
C LYS A 574 23.58 -35.55 -7.82
N GLU A 575 24.42 -34.61 -8.18
CA GLU A 575 24.35 -33.23 -7.60
C GLU A 575 23.35 -32.39 -8.38
N GLU A 576 22.42 -31.75 -7.66
CA GLU A 576 21.35 -30.91 -8.19
C GLU A 576 21.36 -29.57 -7.48
N ILE A 577 21.33 -28.45 -8.24
CA ILE A 577 21.25 -27.09 -7.70
C ILE A 577 20.07 -26.39 -8.40
N TYR A 578 19.11 -25.93 -7.61
CA TYR A 578 17.99 -25.11 -8.10
C TYR A 578 18.40 -23.63 -8.11
N CYS A 579 18.05 -22.92 -9.18
CA CYS A 579 18.40 -21.52 -9.39
C CYS A 579 17.17 -20.70 -9.78
N TRP A 580 17.05 -19.51 -9.18
CA TRP A 580 15.95 -18.56 -9.38
C TRP A 580 16.30 -17.42 -10.33
N THR A 581 17.61 -17.22 -10.60
CA THR A 581 18.11 -16.17 -11.50
C THR A 581 19.17 -16.71 -12.44
N ASP A 582 19.39 -16.01 -13.55
CA ASP A 582 20.47 -16.34 -14.51
C ASP A 582 21.85 -16.27 -13.85
N ALA A 583 22.08 -15.31 -12.95
CA ALA A 583 23.33 -15.22 -12.20
C ALA A 583 23.58 -16.48 -11.35
N GLN A 584 22.57 -16.95 -10.61
CA GLN A 584 22.66 -18.19 -9.84
C GLN A 584 22.88 -19.41 -10.73
N ARG A 585 22.23 -19.45 -11.90
CA ARG A 585 22.44 -20.53 -12.90
C ARG A 585 23.90 -20.55 -13.38
N ALA A 586 24.48 -19.38 -13.73
CA ALA A 586 25.86 -19.27 -14.16
C ALA A 586 26.84 -19.74 -13.06
N GLU A 587 26.63 -19.29 -11.83
CA GLU A 587 27.43 -19.69 -10.67
C GLU A 587 27.33 -21.20 -10.39
N ALA A 588 26.12 -21.75 -10.41
CA ALA A 588 25.88 -23.19 -10.21
C ALA A 588 26.55 -24.02 -11.33
N THR A 589 26.47 -23.57 -12.58
CA THR A 589 27.11 -24.21 -13.71
C THR A 589 28.64 -24.22 -13.55
N GLN A 590 29.22 -23.09 -13.15
CA GLN A 590 30.66 -23.00 -12.89
C GLN A 590 31.09 -23.87 -11.71
N LYS A 591 30.31 -23.89 -10.63
CA LYS A 591 30.59 -24.68 -9.42
C LYS A 591 30.55 -26.19 -9.71
N LEU A 592 29.51 -26.69 -10.37
CA LEU A 592 29.41 -28.11 -10.77
C LEU A 592 30.36 -28.49 -11.89
N GLY A 593 30.63 -27.52 -12.80
CA GLY A 593 31.51 -27.67 -13.93
C GLY A 593 32.96 -27.86 -13.55
N LYS A 594 33.43 -27.27 -12.39
CA LYS A 594 34.84 -27.26 -12.00
C LYS A 594 35.77 -26.79 -13.12
N GLY A 595 35.31 -25.74 -13.87
CA GLY A 595 36.05 -25.16 -14.99
C GLY A 595 35.84 -25.86 -16.35
N SER A 596 34.92 -26.82 -16.45
CA SER A 596 34.53 -27.47 -17.72
C SER A 596 33.03 -27.77 -17.74
N ASP A 597 32.32 -27.31 -18.75
CA ASP A 597 30.87 -27.53 -18.90
C ASP A 597 30.52 -28.97 -19.28
N LYS A 598 31.52 -29.85 -19.44
CA LYS A 598 31.28 -31.26 -19.83
C LYS A 598 30.54 -31.98 -18.70
N GLY A 599 29.35 -32.50 -19.05
CA GLY A 599 28.50 -33.30 -18.17
C GLY A 599 27.63 -32.51 -17.22
N VAL A 600 27.57 -31.15 -17.31
CA VAL A 600 26.59 -30.31 -16.63
C VAL A 600 25.36 -30.20 -17.55
N THR A 601 24.20 -30.51 -17.01
CA THR A 601 22.92 -30.34 -17.68
C THR A 601 22.17 -29.21 -17.02
N VAL A 602 21.66 -28.28 -17.81
CA VAL A 602 20.79 -27.18 -17.34
C VAL A 602 19.39 -27.44 -17.88
N GLN A 603 18.44 -27.63 -16.99
CA GLN A 603 17.03 -27.71 -17.33
C GLN A 603 16.37 -26.40 -16.95
N ARG A 604 15.63 -25.78 -17.86
CA ARG A 604 14.75 -24.63 -17.58
C ARG A 604 13.33 -25.13 -17.39
N TYR A 605 12.70 -24.72 -16.28
CA TYR A 605 11.29 -24.98 -16.03
C TYR A 605 10.45 -23.85 -16.65
N LYS A 606 9.52 -24.21 -17.53
CA LYS A 606 8.52 -23.28 -18.10
C LYS A 606 7.22 -23.33 -17.33
N GLY A 607 6.90 -24.48 -16.73
CA GLY A 607 5.70 -24.67 -15.95
C GLY A 607 5.90 -25.63 -14.77
N LEU A 608 5.05 -25.48 -13.77
CA LEU A 608 5.03 -26.32 -12.55
C LEU A 608 4.73 -27.80 -12.86
N GLY A 609 4.02 -28.08 -13.97
CA GLY A 609 3.72 -29.40 -14.42
C GLY A 609 4.94 -30.17 -14.96
N GLU A 610 6.07 -29.50 -15.21
CA GLU A 610 7.34 -30.11 -15.59
C GLU A 610 8.15 -30.64 -14.39
N MET A 611 7.77 -30.24 -13.20
CA MET A 611 8.39 -30.71 -11.95
C MET A 611 7.75 -32.01 -11.49
N SER A 612 8.56 -32.91 -10.94
CA SER A 612 8.02 -34.01 -10.15
C SER A 612 7.44 -33.52 -8.84
N ASP A 613 6.62 -34.32 -8.19
CA ASP A 613 6.05 -34.04 -6.87
C ASP A 613 7.12 -33.74 -5.79
N HIS A 614 8.22 -34.49 -5.81
CA HIS A 614 9.37 -34.24 -4.93
C HIS A 614 10.08 -32.92 -5.22
N GLN A 615 10.28 -32.58 -6.51
CA GLN A 615 10.92 -31.33 -6.90
C GLN A 615 10.06 -30.13 -6.48
N LEU A 616 8.75 -30.22 -6.70
CA LEU A 616 7.81 -29.18 -6.31
C LEU A 616 7.75 -29.01 -4.79
N TRP A 617 7.78 -30.11 -4.04
CA TRP A 617 7.88 -30.08 -2.60
C TRP A 617 9.16 -29.38 -2.15
N ASP A 618 10.32 -29.89 -2.54
CA ASP A 618 11.64 -29.43 -2.07
C ASP A 618 11.94 -27.96 -2.39
N THR A 619 11.33 -27.38 -3.43
CA THR A 619 11.65 -26.04 -3.91
C THR A 619 10.57 -25.00 -3.59
N THR A 620 9.29 -25.42 -3.55
CA THR A 620 8.16 -24.48 -3.59
C THR A 620 7.13 -24.70 -2.48
N MET A 621 6.98 -25.93 -1.96
CA MET A 621 5.93 -26.25 -1.00
C MET A 621 6.45 -26.51 0.43
N ASP A 622 7.69 -26.99 0.61
CA ASP A 622 8.27 -27.24 1.91
C ASP A 622 8.42 -25.92 2.71
N PRO A 623 7.72 -25.77 3.86
CA PRO A 623 7.77 -24.55 4.64
C PRO A 623 9.19 -24.14 5.09
N SER A 624 10.12 -25.08 5.17
CA SER A 624 11.50 -24.84 5.60
C SER A 624 12.44 -24.35 4.50
N LYS A 625 12.09 -24.57 3.22
CA LYS A 625 12.99 -24.30 2.07
C LYS A 625 12.43 -23.32 1.05
N ARG A 626 11.10 -23.26 0.94
CA ARG A 626 10.40 -22.48 -0.08
C ARG A 626 10.63 -20.97 0.05
N ARG A 627 10.45 -20.28 -1.08
CA ARG A 627 10.45 -18.82 -1.14
C ARG A 627 9.04 -18.32 -1.39
N LEU A 628 8.51 -17.52 -0.47
CA LEU A 628 7.22 -16.86 -0.60
C LEU A 628 7.41 -15.35 -0.57
N ARG A 629 6.76 -14.65 -1.50
CA ARG A 629 6.64 -13.20 -1.47
C ARG A 629 5.29 -12.84 -0.87
N LYS A 630 5.29 -12.19 0.29
CA LYS A 630 4.09 -11.66 0.92
C LYS A 630 3.56 -10.50 0.08
N ILE A 631 2.26 -10.48 -0.18
CA ILE A 631 1.61 -9.39 -0.90
C ILE A 631 1.20 -8.31 0.11
N THR A 632 1.64 -7.08 -0.14
CA THR A 632 1.34 -5.88 0.66
C THR A 632 0.88 -4.76 -0.26
N ILE A 633 0.18 -3.79 0.30
CA ILE A 633 -0.19 -2.55 -0.37
C ILE A 633 0.58 -1.43 0.34
N ASP A 634 1.54 -0.87 -0.34
CA ASP A 634 2.41 0.18 0.22
C ASP A 634 1.82 1.58 -0.03
N ASN A 635 1.22 1.77 -1.21
CA ASN A 635 0.47 2.97 -1.57
C ASN A 635 -0.87 2.57 -2.19
N ALA A 636 -1.98 2.96 -1.55
CA ALA A 636 -3.31 2.56 -1.99
C ALA A 636 -3.74 3.29 -3.28
N ALA A 637 -3.35 4.56 -3.45
CA ALA A 637 -3.67 5.34 -4.64
C ALA A 637 -2.98 4.75 -5.88
N GLU A 638 -1.71 4.38 -5.75
CA GLU A 638 -0.96 3.77 -6.84
C GLU A 638 -1.43 2.34 -7.15
N ALA A 639 -1.77 1.55 -6.12
CA ALA A 639 -2.37 0.24 -6.32
C ALA A 639 -3.70 0.35 -7.07
N GLU A 640 -4.57 1.29 -6.68
CA GLU A 640 -5.84 1.56 -7.35
C GLU A 640 -5.64 1.93 -8.81
N ARG A 641 -4.78 2.92 -9.07
CA ARG A 641 -4.45 3.36 -10.43
C ARG A 641 -3.86 2.22 -11.27
N THR A 642 -2.93 1.46 -10.71
CA THR A 642 -2.26 0.37 -11.43
C THR A 642 -3.25 -0.73 -11.83
N PHE A 643 -4.12 -1.18 -10.92
CA PHE A 643 -5.13 -2.18 -11.26
C PHE A 643 -6.14 -1.64 -12.28
N SER A 644 -6.63 -0.42 -12.13
CA SER A 644 -7.57 0.19 -13.09
C SER A 644 -6.93 0.37 -14.47
N MET A 645 -5.69 0.83 -14.53
CA MET A 645 -4.96 1.01 -15.79
C MET A 645 -4.64 -0.31 -16.50
N LEU A 646 -4.06 -1.28 -15.76
CA LEU A 646 -3.60 -2.54 -16.36
C LEU A 646 -4.74 -3.49 -16.67
N MET A 647 -5.77 -3.54 -15.82
CA MET A 647 -6.84 -4.52 -15.88
C MET A 647 -8.18 -3.93 -16.34
N GLY A 648 -8.32 -2.61 -16.41
CA GLY A 648 -9.51 -1.89 -16.89
C GLY A 648 -9.74 -2.01 -18.39
N ASP A 649 -10.80 -1.34 -18.90
CA ASP A 649 -11.20 -1.42 -20.31
C ASP A 649 -10.37 -0.52 -21.22
N ASP A 650 -9.81 0.56 -20.69
CA ASP A 650 -9.08 1.55 -21.47
C ASP A 650 -7.73 1.02 -21.95
N VAL A 651 -7.50 1.08 -23.26
CA VAL A 651 -6.30 0.52 -23.91
C VAL A 651 -5.15 1.53 -23.98
N PRO A 652 -5.36 2.83 -24.30
CA PRO A 652 -4.28 3.78 -24.48
C PRO A 652 -3.37 3.94 -23.26
N PRO A 653 -3.85 4.14 -22.02
CA PRO A 653 -2.99 4.26 -20.84
C PRO A 653 -2.16 2.99 -20.56
N ARG A 654 -2.76 1.82 -20.80
CA ARG A 654 -2.06 0.53 -20.66
C ARG A 654 -0.94 0.39 -21.69
N ARG A 655 -1.21 0.79 -22.95
CA ARG A 655 -0.20 0.76 -24.01
C ARG A 655 0.97 1.69 -23.68
N GLN A 656 0.67 2.90 -23.27
CA GLN A 656 1.68 3.87 -22.87
C GLN A 656 2.54 3.33 -21.71
N PHE A 657 1.93 2.76 -20.68
CA PHE A 657 2.64 2.13 -19.58
C PHE A 657 3.58 1.01 -20.04
N ILE A 658 3.13 0.16 -20.97
CA ILE A 658 3.94 -0.91 -21.53
C ILE A 658 5.13 -0.34 -22.31
N GLU A 659 4.92 0.68 -23.14
CA GLU A 659 5.96 1.33 -23.94
C GLU A 659 7.01 2.00 -23.04
N GLU A 660 6.59 2.70 -21.99
CA GLU A 660 7.46 3.37 -21.02
C GLU A 660 8.29 2.38 -20.18
N ASN A 661 7.75 1.21 -19.88
CA ASN A 661 8.36 0.21 -19.01
C ASN A 661 8.95 -1.00 -19.75
N ALA A 662 8.93 -0.99 -21.08
CA ALA A 662 9.40 -2.13 -21.91
C ALA A 662 10.86 -2.52 -21.64
N HIS A 663 11.71 -1.56 -21.25
CA HIS A 663 13.11 -1.81 -20.95
C HIS A 663 13.35 -2.60 -19.64
N TYR A 664 12.34 -2.70 -18.76
CA TYR A 664 12.40 -3.56 -17.57
C TYR A 664 11.93 -4.99 -17.82
N ALA A 665 11.30 -5.23 -18.98
CA ALA A 665 10.74 -6.53 -19.30
C ALA A 665 11.84 -7.52 -19.72
N ASN A 666 12.06 -8.57 -18.95
CA ASN A 666 12.78 -9.75 -19.40
C ASN A 666 11.87 -10.56 -20.33
N ILE A 667 11.87 -10.22 -21.61
CA ILE A 667 11.11 -10.96 -22.61
C ILE A 667 12.00 -12.06 -23.15
N ASP A 668 11.54 -13.32 -23.01
CA ASP A 668 12.06 -14.42 -23.79
C ASP A 668 11.55 -14.25 -25.23
N ALA A 669 12.38 -13.72 -26.13
CA ALA A 669 12.13 -13.66 -27.54
C ALA A 669 12.58 -14.95 -28.24
#